data_fe539b4311b896d090578ebcc33c8830
#
_entry.id   fe539b4311b896d090578ebcc33c8830
#
_cell.length_a   1.000
_cell.length_b   1.000
_cell.length_c   1.000
_cell.angle_alpha   90.00
_cell.angle_beta   90.00
_cell.angle_gamma   90.00
#
_symmetry.space_group_name_H-M   'P 1'
#
loop_
_entity.id
_entity.type
_entity.pdbx_description
1 polymer ?
#
loop_
_entity_poly.entity_id
_entity_poly.type
_entity_poly.pdbx_seq_one_letter_code
_entity_poly.pdbx_strand_id
1 'polypeptide(L)'
;MDRRNFLRKGTMVAGLGASKALWPPPGSAARSRPDSLSLGAQASSLTASSGTVLLRDDFSKFPAGWLSSPLNQLNGAIQEVHYLSNRGVPLEPWANPFAHLDAWVVSEEDGRPYLEQHLINPKPTLMSPIFLTGDSAWSDYTVEVRVRPLSLADLVGVVFRYHTNRHYYLFALTGGHTARLAVRRPIETTFRVADWRELAANEFAYDTQHYYTLRVENEGPLIRAWVDGKKLLETRDGELTAGKVGVSANIPARFQDFAVTCPVDVKEKIDDRRDRRQSELTRLRSENPQPVVWKKFTTPGFGAGRNVRFGDLDGDGQLEMLICQNIPRVHADDFDQISCLTAVTLDGRILWQSGKPDPRNGLLTNDTPFQIHDIDGDGRSEVVLVRDFKLQILEGASGKLKRWVWMPSAPPDAVRPYELVSGDCIAFFNLSGNPGRRELLLKDRYAHFWIFNNRLEVLWRGQGQTGHFPYPYASEPGGLDKVVMGYSVWDSSGHQLWSQDRALHDHADAVIMGNFSGDPAAAPHVYACGSDEGFIMFDERGEIQKHVRIGHAQNFSVGKYRPELPGLQCMAINFWYNPGIVTLFDADANILAQEEPAHSGSPLLPVNWRGDGQVFALLSGNVREGGMLDGQLRRVVTFPDDGHPDLCCAVADVTGDARDEVILWDQERVWIYTQDRPFRDKRIYAPVRNPLYNESNYRAMLAWPQWQGL
;
A
#
# COMPACT_ATOMS: atom_id res chain seq x y z
N MET A 1 -12.76 -10.46 -26.64
CA MET A 1 -13.70 -10.53 -25.50
C MET A 1 -14.16 -9.13 -25.18
N ASP A 2 -15.47 -8.94 -25.07
CA ASP A 2 -16.08 -7.61 -24.96
C ASP A 2 -15.69 -6.93 -23.64
N ARG A 3 -15.12 -5.71 -23.70
CA ARG A 3 -14.68 -4.89 -22.54
C ARG A 3 -15.78 -4.72 -21.47
N ARG A 4 -17.05 -4.73 -21.86
CA ARG A 4 -18.20 -4.61 -20.94
C ARG A 4 -18.36 -5.81 -19.98
N ASN A 5 -17.88 -6.96 -20.35
CA ASN A 5 -17.98 -8.18 -19.52
C ASN A 5 -16.81 -8.31 -18.53
N PHE A 6 -15.69 -7.62 -18.75
CA PHE A 6 -14.54 -7.68 -17.87
C PHE A 6 -14.74 -6.81 -16.62
N LEU A 7 -15.23 -5.58 -16.78
CA LEU A 7 -15.54 -4.68 -15.66
C LEU A 7 -16.71 -5.19 -14.79
N ARG A 8 -17.69 -5.90 -15.39
CA ARG A 8 -18.80 -6.51 -14.64
C ARG A 8 -18.40 -7.73 -13.80
N LYS A 9 -17.31 -8.41 -14.11
CA LYS A 9 -16.86 -9.59 -13.35
C LYS A 9 -15.90 -9.26 -12.19
N GLY A 10 -15.35 -8.06 -12.13
CA GLY A 10 -14.51 -7.58 -11.02
C GLY A 10 -15.28 -7.07 -9.81
N THR A 11 -16.58 -6.83 -9.91
CA THR A 11 -17.38 -6.09 -8.93
C THR A 11 -18.48 -6.95 -8.28
N MET A 12 -18.22 -8.21 -7.97
CA MET A 12 -19.16 -9.02 -7.20
C MET A 12 -18.54 -9.51 -5.89
N VAL A 13 -18.44 -8.62 -4.92
CA VAL A 13 -18.49 -8.99 -3.50
C VAL A 13 -19.04 -7.80 -2.73
N ALA A 14 -20.30 -7.85 -2.36
CA ALA A 14 -20.89 -7.43 -1.11
C ALA A 14 -22.37 -7.07 -1.32
N GLY A 15 -23.19 -8.07 -1.42
CA GLY A 15 -24.61 -7.97 -1.16
C GLY A 15 -24.96 -8.92 -0.03
N LEU A 16 -24.71 -8.53 1.21
CA LEU A 16 -25.30 -9.19 2.38
C LEU A 16 -26.47 -8.35 2.87
N GLY A 17 -27.65 -8.76 2.45
CA GLY A 17 -28.90 -8.28 2.99
C GLY A 17 -29.01 -8.61 4.48
N ALA A 18 -29.30 -7.59 5.28
CA ALA A 18 -29.61 -7.73 6.69
C ALA A 18 -30.95 -8.46 6.88
N SER A 19 -30.91 -9.75 7.17
CA SER A 19 -32.05 -10.46 7.76
C SER A 19 -31.90 -10.49 9.27
N LYS A 20 -32.81 -9.82 9.97
CA LYS A 20 -32.98 -9.89 11.42
C LYS A 20 -33.37 -11.31 11.81
N ALA A 21 -32.48 -12.05 12.43
CA ALA A 21 -32.83 -13.25 13.18
C ALA A 21 -32.87 -12.90 14.67
N LEU A 22 -34.07 -12.98 15.23
CA LEU A 22 -34.37 -12.91 16.67
C LEU A 22 -33.93 -14.22 17.32
N TRP A 23 -33.06 -14.15 18.30
CA TRP A 23 -32.67 -15.27 19.15
C TRP A 23 -33.54 -15.29 20.40
N PRO A 24 -34.07 -16.46 20.84
CA PRO A 24 -34.72 -16.60 22.13
C PRO A 24 -33.72 -16.86 23.24
N PRO A 25 -34.03 -16.53 24.52
CA PRO A 25 -33.14 -16.67 25.64
C PRO A 25 -33.02 -18.14 26.11
N PRO A 26 -31.90 -18.49 26.77
CA PRO A 26 -31.66 -19.86 27.22
C PRO A 26 -32.45 -20.24 28.46
N GLY A 27 -33.24 -21.29 28.35
CA GLY A 27 -33.91 -21.97 29.48
C GLY A 27 -32.99 -22.99 30.12
N SER A 28 -32.90 -22.93 31.43
CA SER A 28 -32.21 -23.87 32.31
C SER A 28 -32.84 -25.25 32.31
N ALA A 29 -32.08 -26.31 32.05
CA ALA A 29 -32.45 -27.68 32.44
C ALA A 29 -31.19 -28.50 32.76
N ALA A 30 -31.05 -28.80 34.04
CA ALA A 30 -30.10 -29.78 34.55
C ALA A 30 -30.51 -31.17 34.13
N ARG A 31 -29.60 -31.99 33.61
CA ARG A 31 -29.67 -33.46 33.66
C ARG A 31 -28.28 -34.13 33.74
N SER A 32 -28.15 -34.87 34.79
CA SER A 32 -27.32 -36.01 35.19
C SER A 32 -26.34 -36.65 34.18
N ARG A 33 -25.10 -36.85 34.67
CA ARG A 33 -24.06 -37.71 34.10
C ARG A 33 -24.45 -39.18 34.03
N PRO A 34 -23.90 -39.91 33.11
CA PRO A 34 -23.46 -41.29 33.33
C PRO A 34 -21.93 -41.46 33.12
N ASP A 35 -21.46 -42.50 33.72
CA ASP A 35 -20.12 -42.88 34.10
C ASP A 35 -19.06 -42.99 33.01
N SER A 36 -17.87 -42.82 33.48
CA SER A 36 -16.54 -42.98 32.89
C SER A 36 -16.31 -44.29 32.12
N LEU A 37 -15.88 -44.14 30.85
CA LEU A 37 -15.02 -45.09 30.18
C LEU A 37 -13.71 -44.38 29.84
N SER A 38 -12.67 -44.71 30.53
CA SER A 38 -11.31 -44.27 30.28
C SER A 38 -10.78 -44.93 29.00
N LEU A 39 -10.76 -44.15 27.91
CA LEU A 39 -9.91 -44.44 26.76
C LEU A 39 -8.67 -43.57 26.93
N GLY A 40 -7.53 -44.20 27.15
CA GLY A 40 -6.24 -43.54 27.25
C GLY A 40 -5.90 -42.74 26.02
N ALA A 41 -5.99 -41.41 26.15
CA ALA A 41 -5.42 -40.48 25.17
C ALA A 41 -3.90 -40.59 25.26
N GLN A 42 -3.27 -41.31 24.35
CA GLN A 42 -1.85 -41.13 24.08
C GLN A 42 -1.63 -39.70 23.59
N ALA A 43 -1.14 -38.86 24.50
CA ALA A 43 -0.53 -37.61 24.15
C ALA A 43 0.68 -37.90 23.26
N SER A 44 0.55 -37.83 21.96
CA SER A 44 1.70 -37.79 21.07
C SER A 44 2.39 -36.44 21.28
N SER A 45 3.37 -36.43 22.18
CA SER A 45 4.35 -35.36 22.29
C SER A 45 5.05 -35.25 20.93
N LEU A 46 5.15 -34.02 20.37
CA LEU A 46 6.08 -33.73 19.28
C LEU A 46 7.41 -34.43 19.58
N THR A 47 7.89 -35.28 18.67
CA THR A 47 9.18 -35.93 18.82
C THR A 47 10.22 -34.83 18.92
N ALA A 48 10.85 -34.71 20.08
CA ALA A 48 11.90 -33.73 20.33
C ALA A 48 13.02 -33.96 19.31
N SER A 49 13.02 -33.19 18.22
CA SER A 49 14.22 -33.12 17.37
C SER A 49 15.36 -32.62 18.26
N SER A 50 16.54 -33.18 18.11
CA SER A 50 17.74 -32.87 18.89
C SER A 50 18.32 -31.47 18.64
N GLY A 51 17.50 -30.51 18.22
CA GLY A 51 17.87 -29.16 17.85
C GLY A 51 17.49 -28.10 18.88
N THR A 52 18.15 -26.96 18.79
CA THR A 52 17.81 -25.76 19.58
C THR A 52 16.52 -25.13 19.06
N VAL A 53 15.64 -24.73 19.98
CA VAL A 53 14.35 -24.07 19.61
C VAL A 53 14.58 -22.63 19.17
N LEU A 54 14.11 -22.28 17.98
CA LEU A 54 13.99 -20.91 17.49
C LEU A 54 12.64 -20.30 17.89
N LEU A 55 11.57 -21.07 17.75
CA LEU A 55 10.21 -20.69 18.15
C LEU A 55 9.40 -21.92 18.53
N ARG A 56 8.52 -21.77 19.52
CA ARG A 56 7.44 -22.72 19.80
C ARG A 56 6.20 -21.92 20.19
N ASP A 57 5.05 -22.23 19.58
CA ASP A 57 3.79 -21.58 19.85
C ASP A 57 2.63 -22.58 19.74
N ASP A 58 1.79 -22.60 20.76
CA ASP A 58 0.57 -23.38 20.82
C ASP A 58 -0.68 -22.53 20.62
N PHE A 59 -0.50 -21.23 20.27
CA PHE A 59 -1.53 -20.21 20.10
C PHE A 59 -2.32 -19.83 21.35
N SER A 60 -1.94 -20.34 22.54
CA SER A 60 -2.65 -20.06 23.81
C SER A 60 -2.52 -18.60 24.28
N LYS A 61 -1.53 -17.86 23.76
CA LYS A 61 -1.30 -16.45 24.10
C LYS A 61 -2.25 -15.48 23.39
N PHE A 62 -2.92 -15.92 22.34
CA PHE A 62 -3.88 -15.10 21.63
C PHE A 62 -5.23 -15.09 22.35
N PRO A 63 -5.94 -13.96 22.36
CA PRO A 63 -7.32 -13.93 22.81
C PRO A 63 -8.17 -14.85 21.90
N ALA A 64 -9.11 -15.55 22.48
CA ALA A 64 -10.09 -16.32 21.71
C ALA A 64 -10.94 -15.38 20.85
N GLY A 65 -11.21 -15.79 19.61
CA GLY A 65 -11.99 -15.02 18.65
C GLY A 65 -11.19 -14.61 17.41
N TRP A 66 -11.69 -13.61 16.72
CA TRP A 66 -11.11 -13.10 15.49
C TRP A 66 -9.78 -12.40 15.72
N LEU A 67 -8.79 -12.74 14.91
CA LEU A 67 -7.52 -12.00 14.81
C LEU A 67 -7.61 -10.95 13.70
N SER A 68 -8.75 -10.31 13.54
CA SER A 68 -8.96 -9.26 12.57
C SER A 68 -8.45 -7.93 13.09
N SER A 69 -7.93 -7.11 12.19
CA SER A 69 -7.66 -5.72 12.50
C SER A 69 -8.98 -4.97 12.77
N PRO A 70 -9.08 -4.11 13.79
CA PRO A 70 -10.26 -3.28 14.00
C PRO A 70 -10.56 -2.33 12.84
N LEU A 71 -9.68 -2.24 11.88
CA LEU A 71 -9.83 -1.47 10.66
C LEU A 71 -10.95 -1.94 9.74
N ASN A 72 -11.39 -3.18 9.86
CA ASN A 72 -12.58 -3.65 9.13
C ASN A 72 -13.85 -2.89 9.47
N GLN A 73 -13.83 -2.15 10.55
CA GLN A 73 -14.90 -1.23 10.91
C GLN A 73 -14.87 0.09 10.11
N LEU A 74 -13.75 0.39 9.45
CA LEU A 74 -13.58 1.63 8.70
C LEU A 74 -14.15 1.59 7.29
N ASN A 75 -14.88 0.56 6.90
CA ASN A 75 -15.50 0.32 5.61
C ASN A 75 -14.53 -0.18 4.49
N GLY A 76 -15.10 -0.56 3.36
CA GLY A 76 -14.34 -1.06 2.20
C GLY A 76 -13.34 -0.05 1.60
N ALA A 77 -13.45 1.23 1.94
CA ALA A 77 -12.52 2.27 1.47
C ALA A 77 -11.10 2.13 2.06
N ILE A 78 -10.94 1.47 3.20
CA ILE A 78 -9.60 1.15 3.74
C ILE A 78 -8.79 0.30 2.78
N GLN A 79 -9.42 -0.56 2.03
CA GLN A 79 -8.74 -1.37 1.03
C GLN A 79 -8.11 -0.54 -0.08
N GLU A 80 -8.55 0.69 -0.26
CA GLU A 80 -7.98 1.66 -1.19
C GLU A 80 -7.10 2.68 -0.49
N VAL A 81 -7.08 2.68 0.81
CA VAL A 81 -6.14 3.48 1.57
C VAL A 81 -4.84 2.71 1.60
N HIS A 82 -3.83 3.40 1.30
CA HIS A 82 -2.49 2.93 1.07
C HIS A 82 -1.83 2.31 2.30
N TYR A 83 -2.59 2.16 3.38
CA TYR A 83 -2.02 1.77 4.63
C TYR A 83 -3.09 1.20 5.57
N LEU A 84 -2.85 -0.02 6.02
CA LEU A 84 -3.66 -0.71 6.99
C LEU A 84 -2.86 -0.85 8.29
N SER A 85 -3.30 -0.18 9.32
CA SER A 85 -2.69 -0.31 10.64
C SER A 85 -3.13 -1.64 11.30
N ASN A 86 -2.20 -2.37 11.85
CA ASN A 86 -2.50 -3.56 12.68
C ASN A 86 -2.86 -3.19 14.12
N ARG A 87 -3.53 -2.05 14.32
CA ARG A 87 -4.00 -1.64 15.65
C ARG A 87 -5.07 -2.59 16.17
N GLY A 88 -5.00 -2.90 17.43
CA GLY A 88 -6.04 -3.53 18.23
C GLY A 88 -5.77 -4.95 18.67
N VAL A 89 -5.29 -5.85 17.83
CA VAL A 89 -4.90 -7.20 18.26
C VAL A 89 -3.39 -7.34 18.13
N PRO A 90 -2.64 -7.49 19.24
CA PRO A 90 -1.21 -7.79 19.17
C PRO A 90 -1.03 -9.17 18.55
N LEU A 91 -0.50 -9.23 17.35
CA LEU A 91 -0.20 -10.49 16.67
C LEU A 91 1.20 -11.02 16.95
N GLU A 92 2.10 -10.18 17.47
CA GLU A 92 3.50 -10.59 17.72
C GLU A 92 3.62 -11.82 18.62
N PRO A 93 4.51 -12.77 18.25
CA PRO A 93 5.52 -12.68 17.19
C PRO A 93 5.01 -13.01 15.77
N TRP A 94 3.72 -13.00 15.54
CA TRP A 94 3.08 -13.30 14.27
C TRP A 94 2.64 -12.04 13.52
N ALA A 95 2.44 -12.19 12.21
CA ALA A 95 1.90 -11.16 11.35
C ALA A 95 0.94 -11.75 10.30
N ASN A 96 -0.05 -10.96 9.88
CA ASN A 96 -0.96 -11.28 8.78
C ASN A 96 -0.63 -10.38 7.58
N PRO A 97 0.17 -10.83 6.60
CA PRO A 97 0.53 -10.02 5.44
C PRO A 97 -0.64 -9.73 4.49
N PHE A 98 -1.80 -10.36 4.71
CA PHE A 98 -3.03 -10.11 3.97
C PHE A 98 -4.13 -9.59 4.90
N ALA A 99 -3.86 -8.48 5.57
CA ALA A 99 -4.75 -7.92 6.59
C ALA A 99 -6.17 -7.56 6.07
N HIS A 100 -6.35 -7.42 4.77
CA HIS A 100 -7.66 -7.24 4.14
C HIS A 100 -8.50 -8.53 4.03
N LEU A 101 -7.93 -9.69 4.38
CA LEU A 101 -8.65 -10.95 4.54
C LEU A 101 -8.81 -11.27 6.02
N ASP A 102 -10.02 -11.16 6.53
CA ASP A 102 -10.38 -11.64 7.87
C ASP A 102 -10.43 -13.17 7.89
N ALA A 103 -9.27 -13.78 7.82
CA ALA A 103 -9.17 -15.22 7.61
C ALA A 103 -8.90 -16.00 8.91
N TRP A 104 -8.45 -15.35 9.99
CA TRP A 104 -7.85 -16.02 11.12
C TRP A 104 -8.67 -15.86 12.41
N VAL A 105 -8.89 -17.00 13.09
CA VAL A 105 -9.62 -17.09 14.36
C VAL A 105 -8.81 -17.97 15.31
N VAL A 106 -8.79 -17.64 16.59
CA VAL A 106 -8.28 -18.51 17.63
C VAL A 106 -9.45 -19.05 18.46
N SER A 107 -9.45 -20.35 18.67
CA SER A 107 -10.43 -21.05 19.52
C SER A 107 -9.80 -22.25 20.16
N GLU A 108 -10.58 -23.10 20.84
CA GLU A 108 -10.09 -24.32 21.49
C GLU A 108 -10.94 -25.53 21.15
N GLU A 109 -10.33 -26.71 21.18
CA GLU A 109 -10.97 -28.01 21.04
C GLU A 109 -10.39 -28.95 22.10
N ASP A 110 -11.24 -29.53 22.93
CA ASP A 110 -10.84 -30.39 24.04
C ASP A 110 -9.79 -29.76 24.99
N GLY A 111 -9.94 -28.45 25.21
CA GLY A 111 -9.02 -27.66 26.05
C GLY A 111 -7.66 -27.38 25.42
N ARG A 112 -7.50 -27.62 24.13
CA ARG A 112 -6.32 -27.27 23.34
C ARG A 112 -6.60 -26.11 22.40
N PRO A 113 -5.86 -25.00 22.48
CA PRO A 113 -5.97 -23.90 21.55
C PRO A 113 -5.63 -24.32 20.11
N TYR A 114 -6.25 -23.66 19.15
CA TYR A 114 -5.90 -23.75 17.75
C TYR A 114 -6.07 -22.41 17.05
N LEU A 115 -5.25 -22.19 16.05
CA LEU A 115 -5.44 -21.16 15.04
C LEU A 115 -6.26 -21.75 13.89
N GLU A 116 -7.35 -21.10 13.48
CA GLU A 116 -8.16 -21.53 12.33
C GLU A 116 -8.14 -20.49 11.22
N GLN A 117 -7.75 -20.92 10.03
CA GLN A 117 -8.13 -20.22 8.81
C GLN A 117 -9.56 -20.68 8.49
N HIS A 118 -10.54 -19.77 8.49
CA HIS A 118 -11.97 -20.15 8.44
C HIS A 118 -12.63 -19.85 7.10
N LEU A 119 -11.96 -19.16 6.17
CA LEU A 119 -12.52 -18.79 4.86
C LEU A 119 -12.26 -19.87 3.80
N ILE A 120 -13.20 -19.99 2.87
CA ILE A 120 -12.86 -20.49 1.53
C ILE A 120 -12.28 -19.29 0.78
N ASN A 121 -11.02 -19.38 0.38
CA ASN A 121 -10.37 -18.28 -0.33
C ASN A 121 -11.08 -18.01 -1.66
N PRO A 122 -11.65 -16.80 -1.85
CA PRO A 122 -12.39 -16.47 -3.07
C PRO A 122 -11.48 -16.23 -4.29
N LYS A 123 -10.16 -16.07 -4.07
CA LYS A 123 -9.19 -15.72 -5.11
C LYS A 123 -7.86 -16.49 -4.95
N PRO A 124 -7.88 -17.84 -4.92
CA PRO A 124 -6.70 -18.65 -4.60
C PRO A 124 -5.57 -18.54 -5.62
N THR A 125 -5.84 -18.08 -6.83
CA THR A 125 -4.82 -17.81 -7.85
C THR A 125 -4.06 -16.51 -7.62
N LEU A 126 -4.67 -15.54 -6.95
CA LEU A 126 -4.08 -14.22 -6.72
C LEU A 126 -3.33 -14.15 -5.40
N MET A 127 -3.91 -14.68 -4.35
CA MET A 127 -3.35 -14.62 -2.99
C MET A 127 -3.74 -15.87 -2.19
N SER A 128 -2.99 -16.15 -1.14
CA SER A 128 -3.34 -17.17 -0.15
C SER A 128 -3.27 -16.55 1.24
N PRO A 129 -4.24 -16.80 2.14
CA PRO A 129 -4.12 -16.41 3.53
C PRO A 129 -2.86 -17.01 4.12
N ILE A 130 -1.99 -16.18 4.70
CA ILE A 130 -0.75 -16.58 5.37
C ILE A 130 -0.77 -16.00 6.77
N PHE A 131 -0.38 -16.79 7.76
CA PHE A 131 -0.06 -16.32 9.10
C PHE A 131 1.42 -16.59 9.35
N LEU A 132 2.19 -15.53 9.53
CA LEU A 132 3.63 -15.49 9.35
C LEU A 132 4.35 -15.18 10.65
N THR A 133 5.50 -15.81 10.90
CA THR A 133 6.36 -15.55 12.06
C THR A 133 7.84 -15.74 11.71
N GLY A 134 8.70 -15.44 12.65
CA GLY A 134 10.15 -15.66 12.54
C GLY A 134 10.90 -14.47 11.96
N ASP A 135 12.13 -14.73 11.55
CA ASP A 135 13.08 -13.72 11.10
C ASP A 135 13.63 -14.05 9.70
N SER A 136 13.87 -13.03 8.88
CA SER A 136 14.46 -13.20 7.55
C SER A 136 15.87 -13.83 7.56
N ALA A 137 16.56 -13.79 8.72
CA ALA A 137 17.86 -14.43 8.90
C ALA A 137 17.80 -15.94 9.14
N TRP A 138 16.61 -16.53 9.31
CA TRP A 138 16.49 -17.97 9.60
C TRP A 138 16.83 -18.80 8.37
N SER A 139 17.82 -19.68 8.55
CA SER A 139 18.27 -20.65 7.53
C SER A 139 18.50 -22.01 8.20
N ASP A 140 18.50 -23.08 7.41
CA ASP A 140 18.88 -24.43 7.85
C ASP A 140 18.14 -24.89 9.11
N TYR A 141 16.82 -24.76 9.09
CA TYR A 141 15.93 -25.07 10.19
C TYR A 141 14.94 -26.19 9.83
N THR A 142 14.32 -26.72 10.86
CA THR A 142 13.16 -27.62 10.76
C THR A 142 11.93 -26.88 11.28
N VAL A 143 10.86 -26.85 10.50
CA VAL A 143 9.54 -26.37 10.93
C VAL A 143 8.58 -27.55 11.01
N GLU A 144 7.77 -27.57 12.08
CA GLU A 144 6.77 -28.60 12.34
C GLU A 144 5.48 -27.96 12.83
N VAL A 145 4.34 -28.45 12.36
CA VAL A 145 3.00 -28.00 12.77
C VAL A 145 1.99 -29.13 12.65
N ARG A 146 1.03 -29.18 13.55
CA ARG A 146 -0.14 -30.04 13.41
C ARG A 146 -1.26 -29.31 12.68
N VAL A 147 -1.81 -29.92 11.64
CA VAL A 147 -2.87 -29.34 10.83
C VAL A 147 -4.03 -30.31 10.65
N ARG A 148 -5.26 -29.80 10.77
CA ARG A 148 -6.48 -30.52 10.38
C ARG A 148 -7.20 -29.75 9.29
N PRO A 149 -7.25 -30.26 8.05
CA PRO A 149 -8.10 -29.69 7.00
C PRO A 149 -9.58 -29.84 7.38
N LEU A 150 -10.39 -28.84 7.15
CA LEU A 150 -11.85 -28.90 7.31
C LEU A 150 -12.56 -29.03 5.97
N SER A 151 -11.81 -29.00 4.88
CA SER A 151 -12.24 -29.21 3.49
C SER A 151 -11.10 -29.89 2.71
N LEU A 152 -11.43 -30.51 1.60
CA LEU A 152 -10.44 -31.12 0.69
C LEU A 152 -10.34 -30.40 -0.65
N ALA A 153 -11.03 -29.26 -0.79
CA ALA A 153 -11.19 -28.58 -2.08
C ALA A 153 -9.92 -27.88 -2.60
N ASP A 154 -9.00 -27.50 -1.70
CA ASP A 154 -7.77 -26.80 -2.05
C ASP A 154 -6.66 -27.10 -1.01
N LEU A 155 -5.63 -26.30 -0.95
CA LEU A 155 -4.42 -26.52 -0.16
C LEU A 155 -4.53 -26.09 1.31
N VAL A 156 -3.74 -26.79 2.13
CA VAL A 156 -3.38 -26.40 3.49
C VAL A 156 -1.93 -26.81 3.76
N GLY A 157 -1.12 -25.92 4.39
CA GLY A 157 0.28 -26.28 4.55
C GLY A 157 1.13 -25.29 5.35
N VAL A 158 2.43 -25.47 5.21
CA VAL A 158 3.52 -24.75 5.88
C VAL A 158 4.24 -23.87 4.84
N VAL A 159 4.32 -22.58 5.15
CA VAL A 159 5.16 -21.61 4.43
C VAL A 159 6.54 -21.58 5.09
N PHE A 160 7.58 -21.56 4.29
CA PHE A 160 8.95 -21.50 4.79
C PHE A 160 9.87 -20.74 3.83
N ARG A 161 11.00 -20.25 4.34
CA ARG A 161 11.92 -19.34 3.61
C ARG A 161 11.16 -18.21 2.93
N TYR A 162 10.21 -17.63 3.65
CA TYR A 162 9.40 -16.54 3.13
C TYR A 162 10.22 -15.26 3.05
N HIS A 163 10.28 -14.69 1.86
CA HIS A 163 10.91 -13.41 1.58
C HIS A 163 9.87 -12.30 1.40
N THR A 164 8.93 -12.48 0.47
CA THR A 164 7.76 -11.61 0.27
C THR A 164 6.51 -12.46 0.03
N ASN A 165 5.32 -11.84 0.08
CA ASN A 165 4.06 -12.54 -0.21
C ASN A 165 3.94 -13.04 -1.67
N ARG A 166 4.92 -12.77 -2.50
CA ARG A 166 5.09 -13.32 -3.86
C ARG A 166 6.27 -14.26 -4.00
N HIS A 167 7.08 -14.47 -2.94
CA HIS A 167 8.31 -15.25 -3.04
C HIS A 167 8.57 -16.05 -1.75
N TYR A 168 8.19 -17.32 -1.76
CA TYR A 168 8.32 -18.25 -0.64
C TYR A 168 8.14 -19.70 -1.07
N TYR A 169 8.59 -20.66 -0.24
CA TYR A 169 8.27 -22.07 -0.40
C TYR A 169 7.01 -22.45 0.36
N LEU A 170 6.31 -23.46 -0.16
CA LEU A 170 5.14 -24.06 0.45
C LEU A 170 5.23 -25.58 0.40
N PHE A 171 5.05 -26.22 1.56
CA PHE A 171 4.73 -27.65 1.65
C PHE A 171 3.27 -27.79 2.04
N ALA A 172 2.45 -28.42 1.21
CA ALA A 172 1.01 -28.48 1.39
C ALA A 172 0.40 -29.85 1.10
N LEU A 173 -0.71 -30.13 1.79
CA LEU A 173 -1.67 -31.15 1.41
C LEU A 173 -2.73 -30.50 0.51
N THR A 174 -3.11 -31.16 -0.60
CA THR A 174 -4.06 -30.61 -1.58
C THR A 174 -4.93 -31.69 -2.19
N GLY A 175 -6.21 -31.38 -2.41
CA GLY A 175 -7.18 -32.21 -3.14
C GLY A 175 -7.53 -33.55 -2.48
N GLY A 176 -7.23 -33.73 -1.19
CA GLY A 176 -7.54 -34.98 -0.45
C GLY A 176 -6.57 -36.16 -0.71
N HIS A 177 -5.62 -36.02 -1.62
CA HIS A 177 -4.79 -37.15 -2.07
C HIS A 177 -3.34 -36.80 -2.45
N THR A 178 -2.90 -35.56 -2.32
CA THR A 178 -1.56 -35.14 -2.75
C THR A 178 -0.83 -34.37 -1.67
N ALA A 179 0.44 -34.74 -1.41
CA ALA A 179 1.41 -33.91 -0.71
C ALA A 179 2.31 -33.24 -1.75
N ARG A 180 2.46 -31.90 -1.67
CA ARG A 180 3.12 -31.09 -2.69
C ARG A 180 4.13 -30.15 -2.08
N LEU A 181 5.29 -30.03 -2.71
CA LEU A 181 6.31 -29.02 -2.41
C LEU A 181 6.45 -28.08 -3.63
N ALA A 182 6.32 -26.80 -3.43
CA ALA A 182 6.38 -25.81 -4.49
C ALA A 182 7.05 -24.51 -4.02
N VAL A 183 7.53 -23.71 -4.95
CA VAL A 183 7.97 -22.33 -4.73
C VAL A 183 7.00 -21.37 -5.43
N ARG A 184 6.52 -20.38 -4.69
CA ARG A 184 5.85 -19.21 -5.26
C ARG A 184 6.89 -18.18 -5.58
N ARG A 185 6.83 -17.60 -6.77
CA ARG A 185 7.81 -16.62 -7.20
C ARG A 185 7.18 -15.54 -8.08
N PRO A 186 7.79 -14.35 -8.20
CA PRO A 186 7.38 -13.32 -9.13
C PRO A 186 7.34 -13.87 -10.56
N ILE A 187 6.34 -13.45 -11.33
CA ILE A 187 6.20 -13.86 -12.73
C ILE A 187 6.58 -12.70 -13.64
N GLU A 188 7.30 -13.01 -14.71
CA GLU A 188 7.62 -12.05 -15.76
C GLU A 188 6.58 -12.01 -16.89
N THR A 189 5.77 -13.05 -17.05
CA THR A 189 4.95 -13.24 -18.27
C THR A 189 3.46 -13.16 -18.06
N THR A 190 2.95 -13.27 -16.84
CA THR A 190 1.53 -13.27 -16.57
C THR A 190 1.11 -12.19 -15.57
N PHE A 191 0.00 -11.66 -15.87
CA PHE A 191 -0.77 -10.67 -15.19
C PHE A 191 -1.46 -11.27 -13.96
N ARG A 192 -1.41 -10.69 -12.80
CA ARG A 192 -2.07 -11.07 -11.54
C ARG A 192 -1.72 -12.43 -10.96
N VAL A 193 -1.45 -13.43 -11.77
CA VAL A 193 -1.35 -14.81 -11.30
C VAL A 193 0.00 -15.06 -10.66
N ALA A 194 0.00 -15.66 -9.47
CA ALA A 194 1.22 -16.15 -8.85
C ALA A 194 1.80 -17.31 -9.67
N ASP A 195 3.08 -17.28 -9.86
CA ASP A 195 3.80 -18.40 -10.41
C ASP A 195 4.03 -19.44 -9.30
N TRP A 196 3.61 -20.66 -9.58
CA TRP A 196 3.91 -21.80 -8.77
C TRP A 196 4.78 -22.75 -9.58
N ARG A 197 6.04 -22.87 -9.18
CA ARG A 197 6.88 -23.94 -9.69
C ARG A 197 6.84 -25.12 -8.73
N GLU A 198 6.23 -26.23 -9.17
CA GLU A 198 6.24 -27.47 -8.42
C GLU A 198 7.67 -28.03 -8.38
N LEU A 199 8.13 -28.42 -7.20
CA LEU A 199 9.45 -28.98 -6.97
C LEU A 199 9.38 -30.50 -6.79
N ALA A 200 8.35 -30.96 -6.11
CA ALA A 200 8.07 -32.38 -5.89
C ALA A 200 6.61 -32.59 -5.48
N ALA A 201 6.04 -33.71 -5.85
CA ALA A 201 4.73 -34.14 -5.39
C ALA A 201 4.71 -35.65 -5.19
N ASN A 202 3.84 -36.15 -4.28
CA ASN A 202 3.63 -37.57 -4.03
C ASN A 202 2.17 -37.80 -3.61
N GLU A 203 1.65 -38.97 -3.92
CA GLU A 203 0.34 -39.40 -3.45
C GLU A 203 0.34 -39.55 -1.93
N PHE A 204 -0.64 -38.93 -1.29
CA PHE A 204 -0.90 -39.04 0.12
C PHE A 204 -2.38 -38.80 0.40
N ALA A 205 -3.12 -39.87 0.65
CA ALA A 205 -4.55 -39.76 0.99
C ALA A 205 -4.72 -39.21 2.42
N TYR A 206 -5.57 -38.20 2.57
CA TYR A 206 -5.92 -37.59 3.85
C TYR A 206 -7.39 -37.20 3.89
N ASP A 207 -7.91 -36.95 5.09
CA ASP A 207 -9.30 -36.61 5.34
C ASP A 207 -9.45 -35.36 6.23
N THR A 208 -10.69 -35.00 6.57
CA THR A 208 -11.03 -33.83 7.39
C THR A 208 -11.18 -34.15 8.88
N GLN A 209 -11.01 -35.41 9.31
CA GLN A 209 -11.28 -35.86 10.67
C GLN A 209 -10.01 -35.89 11.53
N HIS A 210 -8.84 -35.97 10.92
CA HIS A 210 -7.58 -36.18 11.60
C HIS A 210 -6.67 -34.94 11.55
N TYR A 211 -5.84 -34.81 12.59
CA TYR A 211 -4.71 -33.90 12.57
C TYR A 211 -3.48 -34.63 11.99
N TYR A 212 -2.82 -33.98 11.07
CA TYR A 212 -1.60 -34.45 10.42
C TYR A 212 -0.43 -33.57 10.90
N THR A 213 0.71 -34.17 11.21
CA THR A 213 1.94 -33.45 11.53
C THR A 213 2.73 -33.21 10.26
N LEU A 214 2.76 -31.96 9.79
CA LEU A 214 3.60 -31.54 8.67
C LEU A 214 4.95 -31.10 9.20
N ARG A 215 6.03 -31.64 8.63
CA ARG A 215 7.41 -31.28 8.95
C ARG A 215 8.19 -30.99 7.70
N VAL A 216 8.95 -29.86 7.70
CA VAL A 216 9.89 -29.50 6.63
C VAL A 216 11.26 -29.25 7.25
N GLU A 217 12.27 -29.87 6.69
CA GLU A 217 13.68 -29.68 7.05
C GLU A 217 14.42 -29.05 5.88
N ASN A 218 15.16 -28.01 6.17
CA ASN A 218 15.96 -27.24 5.24
C ASN A 218 17.45 -27.35 5.61
N GLU A 219 18.28 -27.76 4.65
CA GLU A 219 19.74 -27.84 4.81
C GLU A 219 20.41 -27.37 3.53
N GLY A 220 20.91 -26.11 3.50
CA GLY A 220 21.36 -25.49 2.27
C GLY A 220 20.27 -25.58 1.19
N PRO A 221 20.59 -26.08 -0.02
CA PRO A 221 19.57 -26.26 -1.08
C PRO A 221 18.68 -27.48 -0.89
N LEU A 222 18.98 -28.38 0.06
CA LEU A 222 18.24 -29.61 0.28
C LEU A 222 17.01 -29.34 1.11
N ILE A 223 15.84 -29.78 0.62
CA ILE A 223 14.54 -29.63 1.26
C ILE A 223 13.92 -31.02 1.37
N ARG A 224 13.52 -31.39 2.57
CA ARG A 224 12.84 -32.66 2.88
C ARG A 224 11.51 -32.38 3.55
N ALA A 225 10.47 -33.17 3.25
CA ALA A 225 9.16 -33.02 3.84
C ALA A 225 8.55 -34.35 4.29
N TRP A 226 7.90 -34.32 5.44
CA TRP A 226 7.25 -35.47 6.08
C TRP A 226 5.80 -35.14 6.42
N VAL A 227 4.99 -36.19 6.45
CA VAL A 227 3.67 -36.20 7.07
C VAL A 227 3.63 -37.36 8.09
N ASP A 228 3.26 -37.08 9.33
CA ASP A 228 3.18 -38.06 10.44
C ASP A 228 4.47 -38.90 10.59
N GLY A 229 5.62 -38.27 10.48
CA GLY A 229 6.91 -38.92 10.57
C GLY A 229 7.36 -39.71 9.35
N LYS A 230 6.52 -39.91 8.35
CA LYS A 230 6.87 -40.56 7.07
C LYS A 230 7.43 -39.52 6.09
N LYS A 231 8.69 -39.71 5.64
CA LYS A 231 9.28 -38.86 4.58
C LYS A 231 8.54 -39.11 3.26
N LEU A 232 7.93 -38.08 2.71
CA LEU A 232 7.21 -38.14 1.45
C LEU A 232 7.96 -37.50 0.29
N LEU A 233 8.68 -36.38 0.54
CA LEU A 233 9.30 -35.58 -0.51
C LEU A 233 10.75 -35.23 -0.13
N GLU A 234 11.60 -35.16 -1.15
CA GLU A 234 12.95 -34.64 -1.07
C GLU A 234 13.32 -34.00 -2.39
N THR A 235 13.90 -32.81 -2.35
CA THR A 235 14.34 -32.07 -3.54
C THR A 235 15.51 -31.16 -3.21
N ARG A 236 16.13 -30.60 -4.26
CA ARG A 236 17.16 -29.57 -4.15
C ARG A 236 16.71 -28.32 -4.88
N ASP A 237 16.63 -27.22 -4.14
CA ASP A 237 16.34 -25.90 -4.69
C ASP A 237 17.02 -24.83 -3.82
N GLY A 238 17.76 -23.93 -4.44
CA GLY A 238 18.53 -22.88 -3.76
C GLY A 238 18.04 -21.47 -4.10
N GLU A 239 16.85 -21.31 -4.65
CA GLU A 239 16.31 -19.99 -5.03
C GLU A 239 16.17 -19.09 -3.79
N LEU A 240 15.64 -19.62 -2.68
CA LEU A 240 15.64 -18.96 -1.38
C LEU A 240 16.45 -19.79 -0.38
N THR A 241 17.37 -19.15 0.32
CA THR A 241 18.25 -19.83 1.29
C THR A 241 17.88 -19.54 2.75
N ALA A 242 17.14 -18.47 3.01
CA ALA A 242 16.69 -18.04 4.33
C ALA A 242 15.31 -17.38 4.22
N GLY A 243 14.66 -17.14 5.35
CA GLY A 243 13.41 -16.41 5.41
C GLY A 243 12.52 -16.83 6.57
N LYS A 244 11.42 -16.08 6.71
CA LYS A 244 10.39 -16.32 7.73
C LYS A 244 9.64 -17.63 7.46
N VAL A 245 8.81 -18.01 8.41
CA VAL A 245 7.99 -19.24 8.38
C VAL A 245 6.55 -18.92 8.71
N GLY A 246 5.62 -19.82 8.38
CA GLY A 246 4.22 -19.63 8.72
C GLY A 246 3.33 -20.76 8.28
N VAL A 247 2.03 -20.52 8.36
CA VAL A 247 0.99 -21.43 7.88
C VAL A 247 0.15 -20.74 6.81
N SER A 248 -0.41 -21.56 5.90
CA SER A 248 -1.28 -21.07 4.83
C SER A 248 -2.35 -22.08 4.50
N ALA A 249 -3.54 -21.59 4.18
CA ALA A 249 -4.60 -22.43 3.64
C ALA A 249 -5.55 -21.61 2.75
N ASN A 250 -6.02 -22.23 1.66
CA ASN A 250 -7.09 -21.68 0.82
C ASN A 250 -8.47 -22.19 1.22
N ILE A 251 -8.52 -23.09 2.19
CA ILE A 251 -9.71 -23.76 2.73
C ILE A 251 -9.73 -23.62 4.25
N PRO A 252 -10.88 -23.77 4.90
CA PRO A 252 -10.92 -23.85 6.34
C PRO A 252 -10.01 -24.96 6.87
N ALA A 253 -9.15 -24.61 7.84
CA ALA A 253 -8.18 -25.53 8.43
C ALA A 253 -7.75 -25.06 9.82
N ARG A 254 -7.46 -26.01 10.72
CA ARG A 254 -6.98 -25.76 12.08
C ARG A 254 -5.51 -26.10 12.22
N PHE A 255 -4.78 -25.27 12.94
CA PHE A 255 -3.35 -25.42 13.21
C PHE A 255 -3.10 -25.45 14.71
N GLN A 256 -2.23 -26.36 15.15
CA GLN A 256 -1.80 -26.52 16.54
C GLN A 256 -0.30 -26.76 16.59
N ASP A 257 0.31 -26.54 17.75
CA ASP A 257 1.68 -26.98 18.08
C ASP A 257 2.72 -26.58 17.01
N PHE A 258 2.85 -25.31 16.72
CA PHE A 258 3.85 -24.80 15.77
C PHE A 258 5.24 -24.75 16.42
N ALA A 259 6.24 -25.34 15.78
CA ALA A 259 7.61 -25.35 16.28
C ALA A 259 8.63 -25.15 15.18
N VAL A 260 9.71 -24.40 15.49
CA VAL A 260 10.87 -24.23 14.62
C VAL A 260 12.13 -24.55 15.44
N THR A 261 12.96 -25.43 14.92
CA THR A 261 14.21 -25.83 15.54
C THR A 261 15.36 -25.78 14.54
N CYS A 262 16.60 -25.66 15.02
CA CYS A 262 17.79 -25.73 14.19
C CYS A 262 18.97 -26.33 14.94
N PRO A 263 20.06 -26.77 14.29
CA PRO A 263 21.31 -27.10 14.92
C PRO A 263 21.89 -25.95 15.75
N VAL A 264 22.68 -26.26 16.79
CA VAL A 264 23.25 -25.23 17.69
C VAL A 264 24.13 -24.24 16.91
N ASP A 265 25.00 -24.74 16.05
CA ASP A 265 25.90 -23.91 15.24
C ASP A 265 25.16 -23.02 14.25
N VAL A 266 24.00 -23.46 13.76
CA VAL A 266 23.11 -22.66 12.92
C VAL A 266 22.45 -21.56 13.73
N LYS A 267 22.01 -21.84 14.97
CA LYS A 267 21.44 -20.83 15.87
C LYS A 267 22.43 -19.70 16.12
N GLU A 268 23.69 -20.01 16.37
CA GLU A 268 24.75 -19.02 16.58
C GLU A 268 24.91 -18.12 15.34
N LYS A 269 24.93 -18.71 14.14
CA LYS A 269 25.01 -17.94 12.89
C LYS A 269 23.77 -17.06 12.63
N ILE A 270 22.58 -17.51 13.02
CA ILE A 270 21.33 -16.75 12.95
C ILE A 270 21.39 -15.56 13.89
N ASP A 271 21.79 -15.80 15.14
CA ASP A 271 21.91 -14.75 16.16
C ASP A 271 22.95 -13.70 15.74
N ASP A 272 24.12 -14.10 15.29
CA ASP A 272 25.16 -13.21 14.76
C ASP A 272 24.64 -12.32 13.62
N ARG A 273 23.91 -12.88 12.66
CA ARG A 273 23.34 -12.11 11.53
C ARG A 273 22.30 -11.12 12.01
N ARG A 274 21.41 -11.56 12.91
CA ARG A 274 20.39 -10.70 13.51
C ARG A 274 21.01 -9.55 14.30
N ASP A 275 22.00 -9.86 15.13
CA ASP A 275 22.65 -8.88 16.01
C ASP A 275 23.47 -7.85 15.19
N ARG A 276 24.16 -8.28 14.13
CA ARG A 276 24.83 -7.35 13.18
C ARG A 276 23.82 -6.44 12.51
N ARG A 277 22.71 -6.98 11.98
CA ARG A 277 21.64 -6.17 11.36
C ARG A 277 21.05 -5.18 12.35
N GLN A 278 20.75 -5.63 13.58
CA GLN A 278 20.19 -4.76 14.62
C GLN A 278 21.19 -3.66 15.06
N SER A 279 22.45 -4.00 15.19
CA SER A 279 23.52 -3.05 15.54
C SER A 279 23.67 -2.00 14.43
N GLU A 280 23.67 -2.41 13.18
CA GLU A 280 23.72 -1.50 12.04
C GLU A 280 22.50 -0.58 11.98
N LEU A 281 21.29 -1.11 12.15
CA LEU A 281 20.08 -0.29 12.20
C LEU A 281 20.08 0.70 13.36
N THR A 282 20.55 0.27 14.52
CA THR A 282 20.69 1.16 15.70
C THR A 282 21.66 2.30 15.41
N ARG A 283 22.81 2.00 14.80
CA ARG A 283 23.78 3.01 14.38
C ARG A 283 23.16 3.99 13.37
N LEU A 284 22.57 3.50 12.29
CA LEU A 284 21.94 4.31 11.27
C LEU A 284 20.84 5.23 11.83
N ARG A 285 20.00 4.69 12.73
CA ARG A 285 18.96 5.47 13.41
C ARG A 285 19.55 6.58 14.26
N SER A 286 20.65 6.31 14.99
CA SER A 286 21.32 7.32 15.83
C SER A 286 22.00 8.43 15.02
N GLU A 287 22.45 8.14 13.81
CA GLU A 287 23.04 9.11 12.88
C GLU A 287 22.01 10.06 12.27
N ASN A 288 20.77 9.60 12.10
CA ASN A 288 19.69 10.42 11.55
C ASN A 288 19.06 11.34 12.60
N PRO A 289 18.58 12.53 12.22
CA PRO A 289 17.70 13.33 13.07
C PRO A 289 16.49 12.51 13.53
N GLN A 290 16.12 12.67 14.81
CA GLN A 290 14.97 11.98 15.38
C GLN A 290 13.70 12.82 15.20
N PRO A 291 12.54 12.19 14.93
CA PRO A 291 11.27 12.89 14.87
C PRO A 291 10.88 13.45 16.24
N VAL A 292 10.62 14.74 16.31
CA VAL A 292 10.07 15.43 17.48
C VAL A 292 8.82 16.20 17.10
N VAL A 293 7.84 16.23 17.99
CA VAL A 293 6.59 16.94 17.73
C VAL A 293 6.85 18.44 17.63
N TRP A 294 6.57 19.03 16.47
CA TRP A 294 6.61 20.48 16.27
C TRP A 294 5.27 21.12 16.66
N LYS A 295 4.18 20.61 16.09
CA LYS A 295 2.80 21.05 16.40
C LYS A 295 1.85 19.86 16.44
N LYS A 296 0.74 20.03 17.15
CA LYS A 296 -0.40 19.10 17.13
C LYS A 296 -1.68 19.82 17.47
N PHE A 297 -2.78 19.40 16.85
CA PHE A 297 -4.11 19.93 17.09
C PHE A 297 -5.20 18.88 16.84
N THR A 298 -6.43 19.22 17.19
CA THR A 298 -7.60 18.35 16.97
C THR A 298 -8.52 18.91 15.90
N THR A 299 -9.27 18.03 15.25
CA THR A 299 -10.20 18.34 14.16
C THR A 299 -11.64 17.89 14.50
N PRO A 300 -12.22 18.41 15.60
CA PRO A 300 -13.47 17.89 16.15
C PRO A 300 -14.64 18.06 15.17
N GLY A 301 -15.09 16.93 14.60
CA GLY A 301 -16.23 16.87 13.70
C GLY A 301 -15.98 17.32 12.25
N PHE A 302 -14.83 17.93 11.95
CA PHE A 302 -14.48 18.37 10.60
C PHE A 302 -13.27 17.66 9.98
N GLY A 303 -12.62 16.75 10.71
CA GLY A 303 -11.52 15.98 10.20
C GLY A 303 -11.94 15.02 9.09
N ALA A 304 -11.00 14.62 8.28
CA ALA A 304 -11.19 13.68 7.18
C ALA A 304 -10.05 12.67 7.14
N GLY A 305 -10.23 11.62 6.36
CA GLY A 305 -9.17 10.70 6.00
C GLY A 305 -8.17 11.37 5.05
N ARG A 306 -7.89 10.75 3.92
CA ARG A 306 -6.81 11.19 3.02
C ARG A 306 -7.08 12.44 2.17
N ASN A 307 -8.32 12.91 2.08
CA ASN A 307 -8.68 14.06 1.25
C ASN A 307 -8.30 15.38 1.95
N VAL A 308 -7.02 15.69 1.89
CA VAL A 308 -6.40 16.88 2.47
C VAL A 308 -5.45 17.49 1.45
N ARG A 309 -5.34 18.82 1.42
CA ARG A 309 -4.36 19.57 0.62
C ARG A 309 -3.66 20.59 1.50
N PHE A 310 -2.43 20.94 1.13
CA PHE A 310 -1.64 21.96 1.82
C PHE A 310 -1.32 23.08 0.84
N GLY A 311 -1.42 24.31 1.27
CA GLY A 311 -1.08 25.50 0.48
C GLY A 311 -1.25 26.76 1.31
N ASP A 312 -0.59 27.84 0.91
CA ASP A 312 -0.76 29.16 1.49
C ASP A 312 -2.11 29.73 1.03
N LEU A 313 -3.13 29.63 1.88
CA LEU A 313 -4.50 30.05 1.55
C LEU A 313 -4.77 31.51 1.86
N ASP A 314 -4.17 32.06 2.90
CA ASP A 314 -4.43 33.45 3.33
C ASP A 314 -3.36 34.44 2.89
N GLY A 315 -2.26 33.98 2.28
CA GLY A 315 -1.21 34.78 1.69
C GLY A 315 -0.17 35.26 2.70
N ASP A 316 -0.04 34.58 3.86
CA ASP A 316 0.93 34.93 4.88
C ASP A 316 2.30 34.24 4.70
N GLY A 317 2.42 33.36 3.70
CA GLY A 317 3.62 32.61 3.38
C GLY A 317 3.78 31.33 4.16
N GLN A 318 2.83 30.95 5.00
CA GLN A 318 2.79 29.65 5.67
C GLN A 318 1.79 28.73 4.99
N LEU A 319 1.92 27.44 5.19
CA LEU A 319 0.97 26.46 4.64
C LEU A 319 -0.19 26.25 5.59
N GLU A 320 -1.38 26.29 5.05
CA GLU A 320 -2.61 25.83 5.70
C GLU A 320 -2.94 24.40 5.25
N MET A 321 -3.80 23.77 6.03
CA MET A 321 -4.40 22.47 5.75
C MET A 321 -5.86 22.66 5.30
N LEU A 322 -6.17 22.27 4.08
CA LEU A 322 -7.53 22.24 3.53
C LEU A 322 -8.08 20.82 3.65
N ILE A 323 -9.04 20.62 4.53
CA ILE A 323 -9.66 19.34 4.85
C ILE A 323 -10.97 19.21 4.09
N CYS A 324 -11.13 18.09 3.35
CA CYS A 324 -12.32 17.82 2.57
C CYS A 324 -13.09 16.62 3.13
N GLN A 325 -14.31 16.86 3.58
CA GLN A 325 -15.27 15.82 3.95
C GLN A 325 -16.17 15.49 2.77
N ASN A 326 -16.42 14.20 2.56
CA ASN A 326 -17.21 13.68 1.47
C ASN A 326 -18.44 12.93 1.96
N ILE A 327 -19.51 12.95 1.19
CA ILE A 327 -20.65 12.07 1.42
C ILE A 327 -20.15 10.63 1.19
N PRO A 328 -20.37 9.71 2.14
CA PRO A 328 -19.92 8.34 2.03
C PRO A 328 -20.39 7.70 0.74
N ARG A 329 -19.49 7.05 0.03
CA ARG A 329 -19.83 6.38 -1.20
C ARG A 329 -20.56 5.06 -0.96
N VAL A 330 -21.38 4.69 -1.93
CA VAL A 330 -22.22 3.48 -1.87
C VAL A 330 -21.50 2.27 -2.47
N HIS A 331 -20.61 2.49 -3.44
CA HIS A 331 -19.89 1.43 -4.16
C HIS A 331 -18.38 1.75 -4.21
N ALA A 332 -17.55 0.70 -4.26
CA ALA A 332 -16.14 0.84 -4.58
C ALA A 332 -15.99 1.56 -5.92
N ASP A 333 -15.04 2.43 -6.10
CA ASP A 333 -14.85 3.28 -7.28
C ASP A 333 -15.97 4.30 -7.59
N ASP A 334 -16.91 4.50 -6.70
CA ASP A 334 -17.88 5.56 -6.88
C ASP A 334 -17.30 6.91 -6.51
N PHE A 335 -17.76 7.96 -7.20
CA PHE A 335 -17.35 9.31 -6.88
C PHE A 335 -17.99 9.78 -5.61
N ASP A 336 -17.17 10.38 -4.78
CA ASP A 336 -17.61 11.04 -3.58
C ASP A 336 -18.03 12.48 -3.92
N GLN A 337 -19.05 12.95 -3.23
CA GLN A 337 -19.49 14.34 -3.31
C GLN A 337 -18.90 15.12 -2.15
N ILE A 338 -18.26 16.24 -2.43
CA ILE A 338 -17.76 17.14 -1.38
C ILE A 338 -18.91 17.70 -0.58
N SER A 339 -18.96 17.42 0.71
CA SER A 339 -19.97 17.90 1.66
C SER A 339 -19.51 19.13 2.43
N CYS A 340 -18.24 19.19 2.81
CA CYS A 340 -17.67 20.30 3.55
C CYS A 340 -16.16 20.44 3.24
N LEU A 341 -15.74 21.69 3.10
CA LEU A 341 -14.34 22.09 3.11
C LEU A 341 -14.07 22.90 4.37
N THR A 342 -12.96 22.59 5.06
CA THR A 342 -12.47 23.36 6.20
C THR A 342 -11.03 23.75 5.96
N ALA A 343 -10.73 25.05 5.89
CA ALA A 343 -9.39 25.59 5.89
C ALA A 343 -8.94 25.85 7.34
N VAL A 344 -7.80 25.30 7.73
CA VAL A 344 -7.29 25.38 9.09
C VAL A 344 -5.79 25.62 9.08
N THR A 345 -5.30 26.51 9.94
CA THR A 345 -3.87 26.75 10.12
C THR A 345 -3.20 25.55 10.82
N LEU A 346 -1.89 25.41 10.72
CA LEU A 346 -1.16 24.29 11.34
C LEU A 346 -1.07 24.36 12.88
N ASP A 347 -1.71 25.34 13.50
CA ASP A 347 -1.96 25.40 14.95
C ASP A 347 -3.43 25.16 15.32
N GLY A 348 -4.28 24.80 14.35
CA GLY A 348 -5.66 24.35 14.57
C GLY A 348 -6.70 25.46 14.53
N ARG A 349 -6.36 26.70 14.15
CA ARG A 349 -7.32 27.80 13.98
C ARG A 349 -8.06 27.65 12.65
N ILE A 350 -9.38 27.52 12.71
CA ILE A 350 -10.20 27.50 11.49
C ILE A 350 -10.23 28.89 10.87
N LEU A 351 -9.82 28.97 9.59
CA LEU A 351 -9.95 30.17 8.78
C LEU A 351 -11.39 30.33 8.27
N TRP A 352 -11.91 29.30 7.65
CA TRP A 352 -13.27 29.25 7.14
C TRP A 352 -13.77 27.80 6.95
N GLN A 353 -15.07 27.69 6.80
CA GLN A 353 -15.75 26.44 6.41
C GLN A 353 -16.76 26.70 5.29
N SER A 354 -16.77 25.84 4.29
CA SER A 354 -17.74 25.87 3.18
C SER A 354 -18.53 24.56 3.15
N GLY A 355 -19.77 24.59 3.58
CA GLY A 355 -20.59 23.42 3.85
C GLY A 355 -20.78 23.22 5.35
N LYS A 356 -21.43 22.13 5.75
CA LYS A 356 -21.64 21.77 7.14
C LYS A 356 -20.79 20.55 7.49
N PRO A 357 -19.87 20.63 8.44
CA PRO A 357 -19.09 19.48 8.85
C PRO A 357 -19.97 18.41 9.50
N ASP A 358 -19.64 17.15 9.18
CA ASP A 358 -20.29 15.97 9.76
C ASP A 358 -19.22 14.87 9.93
N PRO A 359 -18.94 14.38 11.13
CA PRO A 359 -17.91 13.36 11.35
C PRO A 359 -18.16 12.05 10.58
N ARG A 360 -19.41 11.78 10.17
CA ARG A 360 -19.72 10.62 9.31
C ARG A 360 -19.18 10.76 7.90
N ASN A 361 -18.90 11.98 7.46
CA ASN A 361 -18.35 12.32 6.14
C ASN A 361 -16.81 12.43 6.14
N GLY A 362 -16.17 12.20 7.28
CA GLY A 362 -14.71 12.18 7.42
C GLY A 362 -14.08 10.83 7.10
N LEU A 363 -14.81 9.89 6.52
CA LEU A 363 -14.30 8.56 6.19
C LEU A 363 -13.25 8.61 5.08
N LEU A 364 -12.47 7.52 5.00
CA LEU A 364 -11.55 7.32 3.91
C LEU A 364 -12.32 7.05 2.62
N THR A 365 -12.05 7.87 1.62
CA THR A 365 -12.71 7.80 0.30
C THR A 365 -11.65 7.85 -0.80
N ASN A 366 -12.05 7.65 -2.04
CA ASN A 366 -11.20 7.93 -3.19
C ASN A 366 -10.81 9.41 -3.25
N ASP A 367 -9.88 9.76 -4.12
CA ASP A 367 -9.59 11.16 -4.42
C ASP A 367 -10.85 11.89 -4.85
N THR A 368 -10.92 13.14 -4.46
CA THR A 368 -11.96 14.09 -4.80
C THR A 368 -11.35 15.26 -5.57
N PRO A 369 -12.10 15.82 -6.54
CA PRO A 369 -11.61 16.91 -7.38
C PRO A 369 -11.63 18.23 -6.63
N PHE A 370 -10.57 18.50 -5.84
CA PHE A 370 -10.31 19.81 -5.24
C PHE A 370 -8.80 20.06 -5.15
N GLN A 371 -8.36 21.29 -5.37
CA GLN A 371 -6.96 21.71 -5.35
C GLN A 371 -6.83 23.14 -4.84
N ILE A 372 -5.62 23.47 -4.37
CA ILE A 372 -5.19 24.83 -4.03
C ILE A 372 -4.25 25.32 -5.13
N HIS A 373 -4.54 26.46 -5.76
CA HIS A 373 -3.71 26.99 -6.85
C HIS A 373 -4.01 28.47 -7.12
N ASP A 374 -2.99 29.25 -7.48
CA ASP A 374 -3.14 30.61 -8.02
C ASP A 374 -3.55 30.53 -9.49
N ILE A 375 -4.85 30.27 -9.76
CA ILE A 375 -5.35 30.01 -11.11
C ILE A 375 -5.53 31.30 -11.91
N ASP A 376 -5.76 32.45 -11.29
CA ASP A 376 -5.91 33.72 -12.00
C ASP A 376 -4.62 34.56 -12.04
N GLY A 377 -3.60 34.16 -11.29
CA GLY A 377 -2.24 34.70 -11.30
C GLY A 377 -2.11 36.05 -10.63
N ASP A 378 -2.90 36.27 -9.60
CA ASP A 378 -2.82 37.48 -8.77
C ASP A 378 -1.83 37.34 -7.61
N GLY A 379 -1.19 36.17 -7.48
CA GLY A 379 -0.24 35.82 -6.42
C GLY A 379 -0.90 35.32 -5.14
N ARG A 380 -2.19 35.02 -5.17
CA ARG A 380 -2.95 34.44 -4.06
C ARG A 380 -3.53 33.09 -4.49
N SER A 381 -3.60 32.18 -3.57
CA SER A 381 -4.19 30.87 -3.86
C SER A 381 -5.70 30.90 -3.88
N GLU A 382 -6.27 30.21 -4.86
CA GLU A 382 -7.69 29.84 -4.88
C GLU A 382 -7.84 28.37 -4.49
N VAL A 383 -9.09 28.01 -4.15
CA VAL A 383 -9.53 26.61 -4.07
C VAL A 383 -10.40 26.30 -5.28
N VAL A 384 -9.92 25.39 -6.13
CA VAL A 384 -10.64 24.90 -7.31
C VAL A 384 -11.22 23.54 -7.00
N LEU A 385 -12.52 23.36 -7.20
CA LEU A 385 -13.21 22.11 -6.82
C LEU A 385 -14.42 21.80 -7.70
N VAL A 386 -14.84 20.53 -7.70
CA VAL A 386 -16.14 20.12 -8.24
C VAL A 386 -17.07 19.76 -7.08
N ARG A 387 -18.18 20.47 -6.96
CA ARG A 387 -19.25 20.20 -6.00
C ARG A 387 -20.61 20.45 -6.63
N ASP A 388 -21.58 19.57 -6.39
CA ASP A 388 -22.92 19.67 -6.93
C ASP A 388 -22.94 19.82 -8.47
N PHE A 389 -22.10 19.06 -9.16
CA PHE A 389 -21.88 19.12 -10.62
C PHE A 389 -21.51 20.51 -11.13
N LYS A 390 -20.84 21.29 -10.31
CA LYS A 390 -20.29 22.60 -10.67
C LYS A 390 -18.79 22.62 -10.42
N LEU A 391 -18.05 23.00 -11.45
CA LEU A 391 -16.65 23.39 -11.30
C LEU A 391 -16.63 24.81 -10.71
N GLN A 392 -16.01 24.98 -9.57
CA GLN A 392 -16.06 26.20 -8.76
C GLN A 392 -14.64 26.69 -8.46
N ILE A 393 -14.48 28.00 -8.37
CA ILE A 393 -13.29 28.68 -7.85
C ILE A 393 -13.72 29.47 -6.63
N LEU A 394 -13.10 29.19 -5.48
CA LEU A 394 -13.29 29.93 -4.23
C LEU A 394 -12.03 30.76 -3.94
N GLU A 395 -12.17 31.89 -3.31
CA GLU A 395 -11.09 32.67 -2.73
C GLU A 395 -10.42 31.87 -1.61
N GLY A 396 -9.11 31.68 -1.66
CA GLY A 396 -8.37 30.87 -0.68
C GLY A 396 -8.51 31.38 0.75
N ALA A 397 -8.37 32.69 0.95
CA ALA A 397 -8.39 33.31 2.27
C ALA A 397 -9.76 33.25 2.98
N SER A 398 -10.86 33.15 2.24
CA SER A 398 -12.21 33.29 2.81
C SER A 398 -13.20 32.16 2.46
N GLY A 399 -12.85 31.29 1.51
CA GLY A 399 -13.75 30.27 0.99
C GLY A 399 -14.94 30.82 0.21
N LYS A 400 -14.98 32.12 -0.13
CA LYS A 400 -16.06 32.75 -0.89
C LYS A 400 -15.99 32.37 -2.36
N LEU A 401 -17.15 32.10 -2.95
CA LEU A 401 -17.26 31.77 -4.37
C LEU A 401 -16.87 32.95 -5.25
N LYS A 402 -15.82 32.80 -6.05
CA LYS A 402 -15.40 33.76 -7.10
C LYS A 402 -16.11 33.49 -8.42
N ARG A 403 -16.16 32.21 -8.86
CA ARG A 403 -16.68 31.82 -10.17
C ARG A 403 -17.13 30.36 -10.16
N TRP A 404 -18.05 30.01 -11.06
CA TRP A 404 -18.42 28.62 -11.32
C TRP A 404 -19.00 28.44 -12.71
N VAL A 405 -18.97 27.20 -13.20
CA VAL A 405 -19.66 26.73 -14.41
C VAL A 405 -20.25 25.35 -14.16
N TRP A 406 -21.25 24.96 -14.93
CA TRP A 406 -21.72 23.58 -14.91
C TRP A 406 -20.65 22.64 -15.47
N MET A 407 -20.59 21.45 -14.88
CA MET A 407 -19.77 20.38 -15.43
C MET A 407 -20.23 20.01 -16.83
N PRO A 408 -19.33 19.51 -17.70
CA PRO A 408 -19.70 19.01 -19.02
C PRO A 408 -20.77 17.92 -18.95
N SER A 409 -21.55 17.80 -20.03
CA SER A 409 -22.45 16.66 -20.19
C SER A 409 -21.68 15.35 -20.20
N ALA A 410 -22.17 14.36 -19.48
CA ALA A 410 -21.56 13.03 -19.45
C ALA A 410 -21.60 12.40 -20.85
N PRO A 411 -20.48 11.85 -21.33
CA PRO A 411 -20.45 11.12 -22.60
C PRO A 411 -21.39 9.91 -22.54
N PRO A 412 -21.96 9.46 -23.68
CA PRO A 412 -22.90 8.33 -23.72
C PRO A 412 -22.33 7.01 -23.18
N ASP A 413 -21.02 6.85 -23.22
CA ASP A 413 -20.26 5.70 -22.73
C ASP A 413 -19.68 5.91 -21.33
N ALA A 414 -20.02 7.03 -20.66
CA ALA A 414 -19.62 7.26 -19.27
C ALA A 414 -20.12 6.13 -18.34
N VAL A 415 -19.28 5.75 -17.41
CA VAL A 415 -19.55 4.63 -16.48
C VAL A 415 -20.73 4.93 -15.53
N ARG A 416 -21.19 6.20 -15.46
CA ARG A 416 -22.16 6.68 -14.48
C ARG A 416 -23.46 7.16 -15.11
N PRO A 417 -24.60 6.92 -14.44
CA PRO A 417 -25.92 7.31 -14.94
C PRO A 417 -26.25 8.77 -14.63
N TYR A 418 -25.28 9.68 -14.65
CA TYR A 418 -25.52 11.10 -14.43
C TYR A 418 -25.55 11.85 -15.75
N GLU A 419 -26.34 12.92 -15.84
CA GLU A 419 -26.40 13.79 -17.01
C GLU A 419 -25.12 14.63 -17.17
N LEU A 420 -24.44 14.91 -16.06
CA LEU A 420 -23.20 15.68 -16.02
C LEU A 420 -22.06 14.84 -15.45
N VAL A 421 -20.84 15.16 -15.85
CA VAL A 421 -19.63 14.55 -15.28
C VAL A 421 -19.50 14.93 -13.81
N SER A 422 -19.25 13.96 -12.94
CA SER A 422 -19.03 14.22 -11.51
C SER A 422 -17.62 14.70 -11.18
N GLY A 423 -16.66 14.43 -12.06
CA GLY A 423 -15.23 14.73 -11.83
C GLY A 423 -14.54 13.69 -10.94
N ASP A 424 -13.24 13.53 -11.14
CA ASP A 424 -12.39 12.59 -10.40
C ASP A 424 -11.14 13.28 -9.84
N CYS A 425 -10.40 14.02 -10.67
CA CYS A 425 -9.25 14.81 -10.24
C CYS A 425 -9.16 16.14 -10.97
N ILE A 426 -8.40 17.06 -10.40
CA ILE A 426 -8.02 18.33 -11.00
C ILE A 426 -6.49 18.41 -11.02
N ALA A 427 -5.90 18.75 -12.16
CA ALA A 427 -4.47 19.03 -12.28
C ALA A 427 -4.26 20.28 -13.15
N PHE A 428 -3.13 20.99 -12.95
CA PHE A 428 -2.84 22.26 -13.63
C PHE A 428 -1.67 22.13 -14.60
N PHE A 429 -1.78 22.84 -15.71
CA PHE A 429 -0.84 22.77 -16.82
C PHE A 429 -0.51 24.15 -17.39
N ASN A 430 0.68 24.28 -17.96
CA ASN A 430 1.08 25.39 -18.82
C ASN A 430 0.88 24.97 -20.28
N LEU A 431 -0.33 25.15 -20.84
CA LEU A 431 -0.64 24.79 -22.22
C LEU A 431 -0.64 25.99 -23.17
N SER A 432 -0.68 27.22 -22.64
CA SER A 432 -0.75 28.46 -23.42
C SER A 432 0.48 29.35 -23.29
N GLY A 433 1.57 28.87 -22.65
CA GLY A 433 2.78 29.65 -22.43
C GLY A 433 2.77 30.47 -21.13
N ASN A 434 1.88 30.13 -20.21
CA ASN A 434 1.83 30.74 -18.90
C ASN A 434 2.53 29.83 -17.85
N PRO A 435 3.73 30.19 -17.37
CA PRO A 435 4.48 29.36 -16.42
C PRO A 435 3.76 29.10 -15.09
N GLY A 436 2.74 29.91 -14.73
CA GLY A 436 1.88 29.71 -13.58
C GLY A 436 0.88 28.56 -13.70
N ARG A 437 0.88 27.82 -14.83
CA ARG A 437 -0.02 26.67 -15.07
C ARG A 437 -1.49 27.01 -14.83
N ARG A 438 -2.04 27.85 -15.68
CA ARG A 438 -3.41 28.38 -15.53
C ARG A 438 -4.49 27.63 -16.31
N GLU A 439 -4.13 26.61 -17.05
CA GLU A 439 -5.08 25.65 -17.61
C GLU A 439 -5.26 24.49 -16.67
N LEU A 440 -6.50 24.06 -16.49
CA LEU A 440 -6.82 22.93 -15.66
C LEU A 440 -7.34 21.74 -16.46
N LEU A 441 -6.89 20.56 -16.12
CA LEU A 441 -7.45 19.30 -16.56
C LEU A 441 -8.44 18.80 -15.52
N LEU A 442 -9.62 18.42 -15.99
CA LEU A 442 -10.63 17.70 -15.25
C LEU A 442 -10.98 16.43 -16.02
N LYS A 443 -11.15 15.32 -15.33
CA LYS A 443 -11.49 14.05 -15.98
C LYS A 443 -12.62 13.30 -15.26
N ASP A 444 -13.26 12.38 -15.99
CA ASP A 444 -14.02 11.29 -15.40
C ASP A 444 -13.04 10.20 -14.88
N ARG A 445 -13.58 9.09 -14.36
CA ARG A 445 -12.73 8.11 -13.67
C ARG A 445 -11.63 7.54 -14.55
N TYR A 446 -11.92 7.10 -15.79
CA TYR A 446 -10.93 6.39 -16.58
C TYR A 446 -10.94 6.63 -18.09
N ALA A 447 -11.83 7.45 -18.62
CA ALA A 447 -12.04 7.48 -20.07
C ALA A 447 -12.01 8.84 -20.74
N HIS A 448 -12.50 9.89 -20.10
CA HIS A 448 -12.66 11.20 -20.72
C HIS A 448 -12.05 12.29 -19.86
N PHE A 449 -11.55 13.33 -20.52
CA PHE A 449 -11.02 14.50 -19.85
C PHE A 449 -11.28 15.78 -20.65
N TRP A 450 -11.26 16.90 -19.95
CA TRP A 450 -11.49 18.24 -20.47
C TRP A 450 -10.39 19.16 -19.97
N ILE A 451 -9.89 20.00 -20.86
CA ILE A 451 -8.98 21.09 -20.52
C ILE A 451 -9.78 22.38 -20.50
N PHE A 452 -9.68 23.12 -19.42
CA PHE A 452 -10.29 24.43 -19.23
C PHE A 452 -9.21 25.50 -19.12
N ASN A 453 -9.51 26.73 -19.58
CA ASN A 453 -8.71 27.88 -19.23
C ASN A 453 -9.06 28.41 -17.81
N ASN A 454 -8.36 29.42 -17.33
CA ASN A 454 -8.60 30.07 -16.04
C ASN A 454 -9.95 30.80 -15.92
N ARG A 455 -10.71 30.93 -17.04
CA ARG A 455 -12.09 31.43 -17.06
C ARG A 455 -13.12 30.32 -16.96
N LEU A 456 -12.68 29.09 -16.87
CA LEU A 456 -13.48 27.84 -16.85
C LEU A 456 -14.18 27.58 -18.21
N GLU A 457 -13.61 28.07 -19.34
CA GLU A 457 -14.06 27.76 -20.70
C GLU A 457 -13.29 26.50 -21.17
N VAL A 458 -14.01 25.56 -21.80
CA VAL A 458 -13.40 24.34 -22.35
C VAL A 458 -12.56 24.72 -23.58
N LEU A 459 -11.27 24.41 -23.54
CA LEU A 459 -10.36 24.61 -24.67
C LEU A 459 -10.42 23.42 -25.63
N TRP A 460 -10.29 22.22 -25.07
CA TRP A 460 -10.39 20.97 -25.83
C TRP A 460 -10.72 19.82 -24.88
N ARG A 461 -11.01 18.67 -25.45
CA ARG A 461 -11.33 17.43 -24.72
C ARG A 461 -10.66 16.25 -25.39
N GLY A 462 -10.38 15.20 -24.62
CA GLY A 462 -9.83 13.95 -25.12
C GLY A 462 -10.52 12.72 -24.53
N GLN A 463 -10.19 11.59 -25.13
CA GLN A 463 -10.65 10.28 -24.72
C GLN A 463 -9.50 9.29 -24.83
N GLY A 464 -9.35 8.43 -23.81
CA GLY A 464 -8.34 7.39 -23.72
C GLY A 464 -8.35 6.81 -22.32
N GLN A 465 -7.43 5.89 -22.02
CA GLN A 465 -7.25 5.46 -20.66
C GLN A 465 -6.55 6.56 -19.85
N THR A 466 -7.28 7.23 -18.95
CA THR A 466 -6.76 8.39 -18.21
C THR A 466 -6.00 8.04 -16.95
N GLY A 467 -6.08 6.80 -16.49
CA GLY A 467 -5.50 6.42 -15.20
C GLY A 467 -6.09 7.20 -14.02
N HIS A 468 -5.36 7.26 -12.91
CA HIS A 468 -5.82 8.02 -11.74
C HIS A 468 -5.46 9.48 -11.80
N PHE A 469 -4.18 9.83 -11.99
CA PHE A 469 -3.75 11.23 -11.95
C PHE A 469 -2.79 11.56 -13.11
N PRO A 470 -3.00 12.67 -13.85
CA PRO A 470 -2.12 13.09 -14.93
C PRO A 470 -0.88 13.80 -14.40
N TYR A 471 0.15 13.89 -15.23
CA TYR A 471 1.42 14.54 -14.90
C TYR A 471 1.78 15.62 -15.97
N PRO A 472 2.09 16.86 -15.55
CA PRO A 472 2.59 17.91 -16.45
C PRO A 472 4.09 17.74 -16.69
N TYR A 473 4.52 17.71 -17.95
CA TYR A 473 5.92 17.64 -18.32
C TYR A 473 6.30 18.71 -19.35
N ALA A 474 7.20 19.59 -19.00
CA ALA A 474 7.86 20.52 -19.93
C ALA A 474 9.31 20.08 -20.20
N SER A 475 9.71 20.10 -21.49
CA SER A 475 11.08 19.74 -21.87
C SER A 475 12.10 20.79 -21.41
N GLU A 476 11.65 22.03 -21.23
CA GLU A 476 12.46 23.15 -20.76
C GLU A 476 11.72 23.90 -19.64
N PRO A 477 12.44 24.49 -18.67
CA PRO A 477 11.83 25.29 -17.63
C PRO A 477 10.98 26.44 -18.20
N GLY A 478 9.70 26.51 -17.81
CA GLY A 478 8.73 27.49 -18.31
C GLY A 478 8.19 27.22 -19.72
N GLY A 479 8.60 26.11 -20.35
CA GLY A 479 8.05 25.66 -21.63
C GLY A 479 6.61 25.15 -21.51
N LEU A 480 6.01 24.84 -22.66
CA LEU A 480 4.67 24.25 -22.70
C LEU A 480 4.70 22.82 -22.14
N ASP A 481 3.73 22.52 -21.31
CA ASP A 481 3.56 21.18 -20.77
C ASP A 481 2.98 20.22 -21.81
N LYS A 482 3.51 19.00 -21.83
CA LYS A 482 2.81 17.82 -22.34
C LYS A 482 1.91 17.29 -21.23
N VAL A 483 0.75 16.74 -21.60
CA VAL A 483 -0.14 16.03 -20.68
C VAL A 483 0.20 14.55 -20.75
N VAL A 484 0.82 14.02 -19.67
CA VAL A 484 1.13 12.60 -19.50
C VAL A 484 0.01 11.98 -18.68
N MET A 485 -0.68 10.98 -19.21
CA MET A 485 -1.87 10.46 -18.54
C MET A 485 -2.17 9.02 -18.96
N GLY A 486 -2.40 8.16 -17.98
CA GLY A 486 -2.59 6.74 -18.26
C GLY A 486 -1.36 6.17 -18.98
N TYR A 487 -1.57 5.63 -20.17
CA TYR A 487 -0.51 5.15 -21.05
C TYR A 487 -0.43 5.97 -22.33
N SER A 488 -0.59 7.29 -22.21
CA SER A 488 -0.57 8.20 -23.36
C SER A 488 0.08 9.54 -23.02
N VAL A 489 0.59 10.21 -24.04
CA VAL A 489 1.11 11.57 -23.96
C VAL A 489 0.44 12.43 -25.03
N TRP A 490 0.04 13.64 -24.63
CA TRP A 490 -0.63 14.64 -25.45
C TRP A 490 0.19 15.92 -25.46
N ASP A 491 0.17 16.63 -26.59
CA ASP A 491 0.75 17.97 -26.66
C ASP A 491 -0.18 19.04 -26.06
N SER A 492 0.33 20.26 -25.94
CA SER A 492 -0.41 21.39 -25.38
C SER A 492 -1.64 21.81 -26.18
N SER A 493 -1.74 21.40 -27.47
CA SER A 493 -2.86 21.70 -28.35
C SER A 493 -3.94 20.61 -28.39
N GLY A 494 -3.70 19.48 -27.68
CA GLY A 494 -4.63 18.36 -27.60
C GLY A 494 -4.42 17.29 -28.67
N HIS A 495 -3.29 17.27 -29.37
CA HIS A 495 -2.93 16.14 -30.22
C HIS A 495 -2.30 15.03 -29.39
N GLN A 496 -2.81 13.81 -29.54
CA GLN A 496 -2.22 12.63 -28.94
C GLN A 496 -0.91 12.28 -29.67
N LEU A 497 0.22 12.42 -28.97
CA LEU A 497 1.54 12.09 -29.52
C LEU A 497 1.72 10.59 -29.66
N TRP A 498 1.29 9.84 -28.64
CA TRP A 498 1.28 8.38 -28.65
C TRP A 498 0.32 7.83 -27.58
N SER A 499 -0.04 6.54 -27.71
CA SER A 499 -0.81 5.79 -26.72
C SER A 499 -0.49 4.30 -26.80
N GLN A 500 -0.42 3.65 -25.63
CA GLN A 500 -0.32 2.21 -25.44
C GLN A 500 -1.59 1.58 -24.85
N ASP A 501 -2.71 2.28 -24.86
CA ASP A 501 -3.99 1.81 -24.29
C ASP A 501 -4.48 0.47 -24.87
N ARG A 502 -4.00 0.10 -26.06
CA ARG A 502 -4.38 -1.16 -26.70
C ARG A 502 -3.50 -2.32 -26.27
N ALA A 503 -2.28 -2.06 -25.85
CA ALA A 503 -1.29 -3.06 -25.48
C ALA A 503 -1.39 -3.44 -23.99
N LEU A 504 -1.89 -2.53 -23.17
CA LEU A 504 -1.97 -2.68 -21.72
C LEU A 504 -3.43 -2.83 -21.29
N HIS A 505 -3.67 -3.69 -20.31
CA HIS A 505 -5.03 -4.16 -19.99
C HIS A 505 -5.62 -3.54 -18.74
N ASP A 506 -4.78 -3.07 -17.80
CA ASP A 506 -5.21 -2.38 -16.60
C ASP A 506 -4.90 -0.88 -16.69
N HIS A 507 -5.45 -0.09 -15.79
CA HIS A 507 -5.21 1.35 -15.76
C HIS A 507 -3.88 1.70 -15.09
N ALA A 508 -3.33 2.85 -15.41
CA ALA A 508 -2.18 3.37 -14.69
C ALA A 508 -2.62 4.05 -13.39
N ASP A 509 -2.06 3.61 -12.27
CA ASP A 509 -2.30 4.24 -10.97
C ASP A 509 -1.50 5.53 -10.81
N ALA A 510 -0.25 5.55 -11.28
CA ALA A 510 0.60 6.73 -11.23
C ALA A 510 1.51 6.78 -12.45
N VAL A 511 1.78 8.01 -12.95
CA VAL A 511 2.65 8.25 -14.09
C VAL A 511 3.54 9.46 -13.83
N ILE A 512 4.74 9.47 -14.43
CA ILE A 512 5.67 10.59 -14.42
C ILE A 512 6.52 10.57 -15.68
N MET A 513 6.92 11.74 -16.18
CA MET A 513 7.87 11.86 -17.28
C MET A 513 9.06 12.73 -16.87
N GLY A 514 10.27 12.31 -17.24
CA GLY A 514 11.48 13.07 -16.95
C GLY A 514 12.74 12.39 -17.43
N ASN A 515 13.84 13.11 -17.42
CA ASN A 515 15.17 12.56 -17.61
C ASN A 515 15.75 12.19 -16.24
N PHE A 516 15.69 10.93 -15.89
CA PHE A 516 16.13 10.43 -14.56
C PHE A 516 17.56 9.86 -14.58
N SER A 517 18.22 9.80 -15.74
CA SER A 517 19.50 9.12 -15.93
C SER A 517 20.71 9.81 -15.25
N GLY A 518 20.60 11.11 -15.02
CA GLY A 518 21.74 11.94 -14.56
C GLY A 518 22.62 12.47 -15.70
N ASP A 519 22.41 12.06 -16.94
CA ASP A 519 22.96 12.67 -18.14
C ASP A 519 21.97 13.72 -18.68
N PRO A 520 22.29 15.03 -18.65
CA PRO A 520 21.39 16.06 -19.14
C PRO A 520 21.02 15.93 -20.62
N ALA A 521 21.82 15.21 -21.41
CA ALA A 521 21.60 14.99 -22.84
C ALA A 521 20.70 13.77 -23.15
N ALA A 522 20.40 12.96 -22.13
CA ALA A 522 19.55 11.80 -22.31
C ALA A 522 18.08 12.19 -22.54
N ALA A 523 17.42 11.44 -23.40
CA ALA A 523 15.98 11.62 -23.65
C ALA A 523 15.16 11.30 -22.38
N PRO A 524 14.01 11.96 -22.19
CA PRO A 524 13.11 11.65 -21.08
C PRO A 524 12.43 10.30 -21.28
N HIS A 525 12.12 9.63 -20.17
CA HIS A 525 11.30 8.43 -20.11
C HIS A 525 9.98 8.70 -19.40
N VAL A 526 8.96 7.89 -19.70
CA VAL A 526 7.73 7.84 -18.91
C VAL A 526 7.78 6.60 -18.04
N TYR A 527 7.62 6.77 -16.72
CA TYR A 527 7.40 5.68 -15.79
C TYR A 527 5.92 5.59 -15.45
N ALA A 528 5.41 4.37 -15.32
CA ALA A 528 4.05 4.11 -14.89
C ALA A 528 4.01 2.94 -13.90
N CYS A 529 3.27 3.12 -12.79
CA CYS A 529 2.71 2.00 -12.05
C CYS A 529 1.38 1.64 -12.71
N GLY A 530 1.35 0.51 -13.39
CA GLY A 530 0.25 0.08 -14.24
C GLY A 530 -0.68 -0.90 -13.55
N SER A 531 -0.97 -0.69 -12.26
CA SER A 531 -1.78 -1.64 -11.49
C SER A 531 -1.21 -3.07 -11.60
N ASP A 532 -2.01 -4.01 -12.10
CA ASP A 532 -1.60 -5.40 -12.27
C ASP A 532 -0.61 -5.62 -13.42
N GLU A 533 -0.41 -4.63 -14.29
CA GLU A 533 0.67 -4.65 -15.28
C GLU A 533 2.07 -4.54 -14.62
N GLY A 534 2.15 -4.03 -13.40
CA GLY A 534 3.40 -3.81 -12.71
C GLY A 534 4.05 -2.46 -13.02
N PHE A 535 5.38 -2.40 -13.07
CA PHE A 535 6.13 -1.18 -13.38
C PHE A 535 6.54 -1.15 -14.84
N ILE A 536 6.26 -0.04 -15.53
CA ILE A 536 6.50 0.11 -16.97
C ILE A 536 7.34 1.35 -17.22
N MET A 537 8.32 1.23 -18.11
CA MET A 537 9.11 2.35 -18.61
C MET A 537 8.93 2.45 -20.13
N PHE A 538 8.52 3.63 -20.60
CA PHE A 538 8.41 3.98 -22.00
C PHE A 538 9.47 5.00 -22.38
N ASP A 539 9.93 4.97 -23.62
CA ASP A 539 10.69 6.09 -24.18
C ASP A 539 9.79 7.28 -24.55
N GLU A 540 10.37 8.36 -25.04
CA GLU A 540 9.64 9.57 -25.45
C GLU A 540 8.63 9.36 -26.59
N ARG A 541 8.74 8.25 -27.33
CA ARG A 541 7.87 7.87 -28.46
C ARG A 541 6.78 6.89 -28.05
N GLY A 542 6.80 6.45 -26.77
CA GLY A 542 5.84 5.50 -26.23
C GLY A 542 6.22 4.02 -26.43
N GLU A 543 7.43 3.73 -26.91
CA GLU A 543 7.91 2.35 -27.01
C GLU A 543 8.22 1.82 -25.60
N ILE A 544 7.69 0.64 -25.28
CA ILE A 544 7.94 -0.02 -23.99
C ILE A 544 9.40 -0.49 -23.94
N GLN A 545 10.21 0.15 -23.09
CA GLN A 545 11.61 -0.19 -22.86
C GLN A 545 11.74 -1.27 -21.77
N LYS A 546 10.92 -1.21 -20.74
CA LYS A 546 10.86 -2.19 -19.64
C LYS A 546 9.40 -2.43 -19.24
N HIS A 547 9.10 -3.68 -18.91
CA HIS A 547 7.82 -4.09 -18.36
C HIS A 547 8.07 -5.10 -17.24
N VAL A 548 8.16 -4.61 -16.00
CA VAL A 548 8.59 -5.39 -14.85
C VAL A 548 7.36 -5.84 -14.04
N ARG A 549 7.08 -7.12 -14.06
CA ARG A 549 5.91 -7.74 -13.42
C ARG A 549 6.12 -7.91 -11.91
N ILE A 550 6.00 -6.81 -11.17
CA ILE A 550 6.15 -6.81 -9.69
C ILE A 550 4.86 -7.09 -8.92
N GLY A 551 3.76 -7.36 -9.59
CA GLY A 551 2.41 -7.47 -9.04
C GLY A 551 1.63 -6.17 -9.17
N HIS A 552 0.61 -5.93 -8.33
CA HIS A 552 -0.21 -4.72 -8.39
C HIS A 552 0.57 -3.51 -7.89
N ALA A 553 1.30 -2.88 -8.81
CA ALA A 553 2.07 -1.67 -8.53
C ALA A 553 1.15 -0.45 -8.53
N GLN A 554 1.13 0.31 -7.44
CA GLN A 554 0.19 1.43 -7.30
C GLN A 554 0.89 2.78 -7.23
N ASN A 555 1.71 2.99 -6.22
CA ASN A 555 2.41 4.25 -6.04
C ASN A 555 3.90 4.09 -6.24
N PHE A 556 4.52 5.16 -6.70
CA PHE A 556 5.97 5.28 -6.73
C PHE A 556 6.43 6.71 -6.47
N SER A 557 7.68 6.81 -6.09
CA SER A 557 8.37 8.07 -5.94
C SER A 557 9.75 8.03 -6.58
N VAL A 558 10.18 9.17 -7.10
CA VAL A 558 11.49 9.33 -7.74
C VAL A 558 12.30 10.35 -6.96
N GLY A 559 13.53 9.98 -6.63
CA GLY A 559 14.43 10.84 -5.87
C GLY A 559 15.85 10.29 -5.79
N LYS A 560 16.72 11.02 -5.11
CA LYS A 560 18.11 10.60 -4.87
C LYS A 560 18.19 9.70 -3.62
N TYR A 561 17.66 8.49 -3.72
CA TYR A 561 17.69 7.49 -2.63
C TYR A 561 19.08 6.90 -2.43
N ARG A 562 19.85 6.76 -3.50
CA ARG A 562 21.22 6.24 -3.54
C ARG A 562 22.16 7.33 -4.07
N PRO A 563 22.68 8.21 -3.18
CA PRO A 563 23.55 9.33 -3.61
C PRO A 563 24.78 8.91 -4.41
N GLU A 564 25.29 7.70 -4.15
CA GLU A 564 26.47 7.14 -4.83
C GLU A 564 26.19 6.60 -6.24
N LEU A 565 24.93 6.39 -6.62
CA LEU A 565 24.59 5.94 -7.96
C LEU A 565 24.33 7.12 -8.90
N PRO A 566 24.60 6.98 -10.22
CA PRO A 566 24.20 7.99 -11.19
C PRO A 566 22.68 8.10 -11.27
N GLY A 567 22.16 9.25 -11.72
CA GLY A 567 20.74 9.47 -11.92
C GLY A 567 19.91 9.44 -10.64
N LEU A 568 18.60 9.34 -10.81
CA LEU A 568 17.60 9.18 -9.76
C LEU A 568 17.17 7.73 -9.66
N GLN A 569 16.66 7.36 -8.51
CA GLN A 569 16.10 6.04 -8.28
C GLN A 569 14.59 6.15 -8.13
N CYS A 570 13.88 5.09 -8.48
CA CYS A 570 12.45 4.97 -8.33
C CYS A 570 12.13 3.90 -7.28
N MET A 571 11.32 4.24 -6.29
CA MET A 571 10.72 3.26 -5.37
C MET A 571 9.25 3.08 -5.70
N ALA A 572 8.83 1.85 -5.96
CA ALA A 572 7.43 1.48 -6.16
C ALA A 572 6.95 0.52 -5.08
N ILE A 573 5.67 0.55 -4.77
CA ILE A 573 5.05 -0.33 -3.76
C ILE A 573 3.77 -0.97 -4.30
N ASN A 574 3.50 -2.19 -3.82
CA ASN A 574 2.34 -2.97 -4.18
C ASN A 574 1.20 -2.82 -3.16
N PHE A 575 -0.06 -2.91 -3.64
CA PHE A 575 -1.25 -2.84 -2.80
C PHE A 575 -2.11 -4.09 -2.90
N TRP A 576 -2.97 -4.17 -3.89
CA TRP A 576 -3.96 -5.23 -4.01
C TRP A 576 -3.33 -6.62 -4.15
N TYR A 577 -3.85 -7.59 -3.39
CA TYR A 577 -3.47 -9.01 -3.41
C TYR A 577 -2.03 -9.34 -2.97
N ASN A 578 -1.13 -8.39 -2.97
CA ASN A 578 0.27 -8.56 -2.63
C ASN A 578 0.87 -7.28 -2.01
N PRO A 579 0.24 -6.73 -0.96
CA PRO A 579 0.59 -5.43 -0.41
C PRO A 579 1.97 -5.42 0.25
N GLY A 580 2.56 -4.23 0.34
CA GLY A 580 3.73 -3.96 1.15
C GLY A 580 5.08 -4.30 0.53
N ILE A 581 5.12 -4.85 -0.70
CA ILE A 581 6.38 -5.11 -1.39
C ILE A 581 6.90 -3.81 -1.97
N VAL A 582 8.06 -3.37 -1.50
CA VAL A 582 8.78 -2.20 -2.02
C VAL A 582 9.86 -2.68 -2.98
N THR A 583 9.87 -2.13 -4.19
CA THR A 583 10.89 -2.38 -5.20
C THR A 583 11.62 -1.08 -5.50
N LEU A 584 12.94 -1.09 -5.36
CA LEU A 584 13.82 0.02 -5.75
C LEU A 584 14.41 -0.25 -7.13
N PHE A 585 14.27 0.71 -8.03
CA PHE A 585 14.81 0.69 -9.38
C PHE A 585 15.89 1.76 -9.56
N ASP A 586 16.85 1.50 -10.44
CA ASP A 586 17.69 2.54 -11.01
C ASP A 586 16.94 3.35 -12.10
N ALA A 587 17.64 4.30 -12.73
CA ALA A 587 17.08 5.14 -13.79
C ALA A 587 16.71 4.38 -15.07
N ASP A 588 17.20 3.17 -15.25
CA ASP A 588 16.91 2.29 -16.39
C ASP A 588 15.87 1.21 -16.06
N ALA A 589 15.17 1.38 -14.91
CA ALA A 589 14.20 0.43 -14.39
C ALA A 589 14.77 -0.98 -14.13
N ASN A 590 16.05 -1.11 -13.80
CA ASN A 590 16.60 -2.35 -13.27
C ASN A 590 16.35 -2.42 -11.75
N ILE A 591 15.96 -3.59 -11.26
CA ILE A 591 15.72 -3.79 -9.82
C ILE A 591 17.06 -3.77 -9.08
N LEU A 592 17.22 -2.83 -8.14
CA LEU A 592 18.36 -2.74 -7.23
C LEU A 592 18.11 -3.50 -5.92
N ALA A 593 16.89 -3.46 -5.42
CA ALA A 593 16.48 -4.15 -4.21
C ALA A 593 14.97 -4.38 -4.20
N GLN A 594 14.52 -5.43 -3.50
CA GLN A 594 13.11 -5.70 -3.28
C GLN A 594 12.92 -6.33 -1.91
N GLU A 595 12.03 -5.75 -1.09
CA GLU A 595 11.76 -6.17 0.29
C GLU A 595 10.29 -5.97 0.63
N GLU A 596 9.81 -6.63 1.67
CA GLU A 596 8.49 -6.42 2.27
C GLU A 596 8.64 -5.83 3.67
N PRO A 597 8.93 -4.52 3.80
CA PRO A 597 9.18 -3.87 5.09
C PRO A 597 7.92 -3.68 5.93
N ALA A 598 6.75 -3.73 5.32
CA ALA A 598 5.45 -3.60 5.96
C ALA A 598 4.46 -4.60 5.34
N HIS A 599 3.35 -4.90 6.04
CA HIS A 599 2.31 -5.81 5.55
C HIS A 599 1.13 -5.09 4.90
N SER A 600 1.33 -3.85 4.48
CA SER A 600 0.32 -3.01 3.85
C SER A 600 0.94 -2.07 2.82
N GLY A 601 0.09 -1.53 1.93
CA GLY A 601 0.52 -0.49 1.01
C GLY A 601 0.87 0.83 1.71
N SER A 602 1.51 1.73 0.99
CA SER A 602 1.97 3.04 1.47
C SER A 602 1.97 4.05 0.33
N PRO A 603 1.75 5.34 0.58
CA PRO A 603 1.97 6.39 -0.42
C PRO A 603 3.44 6.52 -0.84
N LEU A 604 4.37 6.00 -0.06
CA LEU A 604 5.81 5.98 -0.35
C LEU A 604 6.36 7.37 -0.71
N LEU A 605 6.18 8.32 0.21
CA LEU A 605 6.50 9.73 -0.04
C LEU A 605 8.01 9.99 0.06
N PRO A 606 8.63 10.72 -0.90
CA PRO A 606 10.02 11.12 -0.80
C PRO A 606 10.19 12.21 0.26
N VAL A 607 11.14 12.03 1.17
CA VAL A 607 11.39 12.91 2.32
C VAL A 607 12.81 13.45 2.27
N ASN A 608 12.98 14.77 2.22
CA ASN A 608 14.23 15.44 2.45
C ASN A 608 14.45 15.64 3.95
N TRP A 609 14.71 14.55 4.68
CA TRP A 609 14.78 14.58 6.14
C TRP A 609 16.08 15.20 6.68
N ARG A 610 17.18 14.97 5.99
CA ARG A 610 18.53 15.35 6.44
C ARG A 610 19.03 16.66 5.84
N GLY A 611 18.56 17.04 4.66
CA GLY A 611 19.05 18.20 3.93
C GLY A 611 20.43 18.03 3.28
N ASP A 612 20.96 16.80 3.23
CA ASP A 612 22.34 16.49 2.80
C ASP A 612 22.42 15.85 1.39
N GLY A 613 21.32 15.81 0.66
CA GLY A 613 21.26 15.25 -0.70
C GLY A 613 20.73 13.83 -0.79
N GLN A 614 20.55 13.15 0.35
CA GLN A 614 19.87 11.85 0.38
C GLN A 614 18.39 12.03 0.69
N VAL A 615 17.54 11.43 -0.14
CA VAL A 615 16.08 11.33 0.07
C VAL A 615 15.77 10.01 0.77
N PHE A 616 14.85 10.03 1.73
CA PHE A 616 14.25 8.85 2.30
C PHE A 616 12.84 8.63 1.74
N ALA A 617 12.28 7.43 1.92
CA ALA A 617 10.89 7.14 1.57
C ALA A 617 10.06 6.90 2.83
N LEU A 618 9.04 7.74 3.05
CA LEU A 618 8.10 7.57 4.15
C LEU A 618 7.11 6.45 3.83
N LEU A 619 7.04 5.44 4.69
CA LEU A 619 6.01 4.40 4.63
C LEU A 619 4.71 4.87 5.28
N SER A 620 4.74 5.17 6.56
CA SER A 620 3.61 5.63 7.36
C SER A 620 4.08 6.08 8.74
N GLY A 621 3.15 6.59 9.56
CA GLY A 621 3.39 6.89 10.96
C GLY A 621 3.36 5.68 11.90
N ASN A 622 3.09 4.47 11.43
CA ASN A 622 2.93 3.32 12.32
C ASN A 622 4.23 3.01 13.08
N VAL A 623 4.13 2.86 14.40
CA VAL A 623 5.31 2.65 15.26
C VAL A 623 6.01 1.32 15.02
N ARG A 624 5.32 0.31 14.50
CA ARG A 624 5.86 -1.04 14.26
C ARG A 624 6.38 -1.22 12.84
N GLU A 625 5.58 -0.83 11.84
CA GLU A 625 5.85 -1.07 10.42
C GLU A 625 6.13 0.21 9.63
N GLY A 626 5.80 1.38 10.19
CA GLY A 626 6.02 2.68 9.57
C GLY A 626 7.45 3.21 9.72
N GLY A 627 7.62 4.51 9.46
CA GLY A 627 8.92 5.18 9.44
C GLY A 627 9.44 5.42 8.04
N MET A 628 10.73 5.71 7.93
CA MET A 628 11.37 6.06 6.66
C MET A 628 12.41 5.04 6.25
N LEU A 629 12.37 4.66 4.97
CA LEU A 629 13.34 3.77 4.33
C LEU A 629 14.46 4.58 3.66
N ASP A 630 15.68 4.06 3.75
CA ASP A 630 16.80 4.53 2.92
C ASP A 630 16.85 3.82 1.56
N GLY A 631 17.83 4.16 0.73
CA GLY A 631 18.05 3.54 -0.59
C GLY A 631 18.58 2.09 -0.55
N GLN A 632 18.61 1.46 0.60
CA GLN A 632 18.83 0.01 0.77
C GLN A 632 17.61 -0.66 1.42
N LEU A 633 16.45 0.04 1.41
CA LEU A 633 15.18 -0.40 1.98
C LEU A 633 15.24 -0.68 3.50
N ARG A 634 16.20 -0.08 4.21
CA ARG A 634 16.34 -0.20 5.65
C ARG A 634 15.54 0.89 6.35
N ARG A 635 14.85 0.55 7.41
CA ARG A 635 14.05 1.49 8.23
C ARG A 635 14.96 2.30 9.14
N VAL A 636 15.43 3.45 8.64
CA VAL A 636 16.47 4.27 9.28
C VAL A 636 15.94 5.43 10.12
N VAL A 637 14.66 5.75 10.04
CA VAL A 637 13.95 6.67 10.94
C VAL A 637 12.66 6.00 11.38
N THR A 638 12.33 6.05 12.67
CA THR A 638 11.09 5.51 13.26
C THR A 638 10.42 6.58 14.11
N PHE A 639 9.09 6.59 14.14
CA PHE A 639 8.33 7.50 14.99
C PHE A 639 8.25 6.97 16.44
N PRO A 640 8.21 7.87 17.45
CA PRO A 640 8.04 7.47 18.84
C PRO A 640 6.63 6.93 19.09
N ASP A 641 6.49 6.01 20.06
CA ASP A 641 5.18 5.53 20.52
C ASP A 641 4.61 6.50 21.55
N ASP A 642 4.15 7.67 21.07
CA ASP A 642 3.64 8.78 21.90
C ASP A 642 2.14 9.05 21.72
N GLY A 643 1.45 8.13 21.01
CA GLY A 643 0.01 8.18 20.78
C GLY A 643 -0.42 9.00 19.57
N HIS A 644 0.50 9.34 18.67
CA HIS A 644 0.19 10.00 17.41
C HIS A 644 -0.77 9.18 16.53
N PRO A 645 -1.55 9.82 15.65
CA PRO A 645 -2.32 9.14 14.64
C PRO A 645 -1.39 8.51 13.58
N ASP A 646 -1.84 7.44 12.95
CA ASP A 646 -1.08 6.77 11.89
C ASP A 646 -1.95 6.36 10.69
N LEU A 647 -3.13 6.98 10.53
CA LEU A 647 -4.05 6.65 9.45
C LEU A 647 -3.59 7.23 8.10
N CYS A 648 -3.19 8.49 8.10
CA CYS A 648 -2.75 9.21 6.91
C CYS A 648 -1.46 9.97 7.18
N CYS A 649 -0.71 10.21 6.12
CA CYS A 649 0.55 10.97 6.20
C CYS A 649 0.76 11.86 4.97
N ALA A 650 1.49 12.95 5.17
CA ALA A 650 2.00 13.83 4.14
C ALA A 650 3.41 14.31 4.50
N VAL A 651 4.09 14.85 3.51
CA VAL A 651 5.43 15.40 3.63
C VAL A 651 5.44 16.80 3.04
N ALA A 652 5.91 17.78 3.78
CA ALA A 652 6.03 19.16 3.33
C ALA A 652 7.06 19.91 4.17
N ASP A 653 7.77 20.88 3.57
CA ASP A 653 8.53 21.88 4.32
C ASP A 653 7.56 22.91 4.89
N VAL A 654 7.18 22.75 6.15
CA VAL A 654 6.25 23.67 6.86
C VAL A 654 6.97 24.57 7.85
N THR A 655 8.25 24.37 8.08
CA THR A 655 9.09 25.23 8.92
C THR A 655 9.88 26.25 8.13
N GLY A 656 10.02 26.06 6.81
CA GLY A 656 10.75 26.95 5.89
C GLY A 656 12.25 26.75 5.94
N ASP A 657 12.75 25.63 6.46
CA ASP A 657 14.20 25.35 6.54
C ASP A 657 14.71 24.47 5.39
N ALA A 658 13.87 24.23 4.37
CA ALA A 658 14.08 23.38 3.19
C ALA A 658 14.13 21.88 3.47
N ARG A 659 14.08 21.44 4.73
CA ARG A 659 13.85 20.04 5.08
C ARG A 659 12.37 19.79 5.22
N ASP A 660 11.99 18.54 5.07
CA ASP A 660 10.57 18.17 5.16
C ASP A 660 10.19 17.80 6.57
N GLU A 661 9.03 18.26 6.98
CA GLU A 661 8.26 17.74 8.11
C GLU A 661 7.37 16.59 7.66
N VAL A 662 7.00 15.72 8.61
CA VAL A 662 6.03 14.68 8.43
C VAL A 662 4.76 15.02 9.18
N ILE A 663 3.66 15.07 8.45
CA ILE A 663 2.34 15.37 8.97
C ILE A 663 1.57 14.05 9.03
N LEU A 664 1.11 13.68 10.23
CA LEU A 664 0.34 12.46 10.49
C LEU A 664 -1.05 12.85 11.00
N TRP A 665 -2.11 12.21 10.47
CA TRP A 665 -3.46 12.53 10.93
C TRP A 665 -4.43 11.34 10.83
N ASP A 666 -5.51 11.47 11.57
CA ASP A 666 -6.76 10.72 11.46
C ASP A 666 -7.96 11.72 11.41
N GLN A 667 -9.17 11.24 11.55
CA GLN A 667 -10.36 12.11 11.52
C GLN A 667 -10.47 13.06 12.72
N GLU A 668 -9.67 12.90 13.75
CA GLU A 668 -9.80 13.65 15.00
C GLU A 668 -8.55 14.47 15.35
N ARG A 669 -7.36 14.09 14.83
CA ARG A 669 -6.08 14.63 15.30
C ARG A 669 -5.09 14.80 14.16
N VAL A 670 -4.28 15.84 14.27
CA VAL A 670 -3.15 16.12 13.38
C VAL A 670 -1.90 16.32 14.23
N TRP A 671 -0.80 15.63 13.88
CA TRP A 671 0.49 15.79 14.51
C TRP A 671 1.54 16.05 13.42
N ILE A 672 2.47 16.99 13.70
CA ILE A 672 3.53 17.39 12.77
C ILE A 672 4.86 17.15 13.45
N TYR A 673 5.68 16.32 12.81
CA TYR A 673 7.03 15.99 13.27
C TYR A 673 8.07 16.70 12.46
N THR A 674 9.03 17.33 13.16
CA THR A 674 10.25 17.90 12.62
C THR A 674 11.48 17.16 13.14
N GLN A 675 12.66 17.60 12.75
CA GLN A 675 13.94 17.02 13.15
C GLN A 675 14.39 17.56 14.52
N ASP A 676 14.96 16.68 15.39
CA ASP A 676 15.46 17.04 16.72
C ASP A 676 16.72 17.92 16.72
N ARG A 677 17.32 18.13 15.56
CA ARG A 677 18.57 18.90 15.43
C ARG A 677 18.56 19.80 14.20
N PRO A 678 19.16 21.02 14.31
CA PRO A 678 19.26 21.95 13.20
C PRO A 678 20.23 21.42 12.12
N PHE A 679 20.02 21.83 10.90
CA PHE A 679 20.97 21.65 9.81
C PHE A 679 22.18 22.58 10.02
N ARG A 680 23.43 22.14 9.72
CA ARG A 680 24.64 22.88 10.05
C ARG A 680 25.58 23.13 8.88
N ASP A 681 25.31 22.59 7.70
CA ASP A 681 26.17 22.77 6.55
C ASP A 681 25.88 24.10 5.82
N LYS A 682 26.84 24.58 4.99
CA LYS A 682 26.70 25.83 4.25
C LYS A 682 25.75 25.80 3.06
N ARG A 683 25.39 24.60 2.60
CA ARG A 683 24.46 24.39 1.50
C ARG A 683 23.47 23.29 1.93
N ILE A 684 22.21 23.59 1.76
CA ILE A 684 21.15 22.62 2.04
C ILE A 684 20.59 22.04 0.75
N TYR A 685 20.30 20.75 0.77
CA TYR A 685 19.55 20.10 -0.29
C TYR A 685 18.07 20.52 -0.17
N ALA A 686 17.56 21.15 -1.22
CA ALA A 686 16.20 21.68 -1.28
C ALA A 686 15.56 21.20 -2.58
N PRO A 687 15.11 19.95 -2.66
CA PRO A 687 14.63 19.36 -3.91
C PRO A 687 13.38 20.08 -4.41
N VAL A 688 13.34 20.33 -5.71
CA VAL A 688 12.13 20.80 -6.36
C VAL A 688 11.14 19.64 -6.43
N ARG A 689 9.94 19.87 -5.91
CA ARG A 689 8.85 18.91 -5.96
C ARG A 689 7.88 19.27 -7.06
N ASN A 690 7.12 18.31 -7.51
CA ASN A 690 5.99 18.62 -8.37
C ASN A 690 5.05 19.58 -7.63
N PRO A 691 4.51 20.61 -8.32
CA PRO A 691 4.31 21.96 -7.77
C PRO A 691 3.39 22.07 -6.56
N LEU A 692 2.52 21.11 -6.32
CA LEU A 692 1.60 21.21 -5.19
C LEU A 692 1.83 20.06 -4.21
N TYR A 693 1.79 20.37 -2.93
CA TYR A 693 1.78 19.37 -1.89
C TYR A 693 0.45 18.62 -1.90
N ASN A 694 0.54 17.29 -1.89
CA ASN A 694 -0.61 16.42 -1.68
C ASN A 694 -1.77 16.62 -2.66
N GLU A 695 -1.45 16.78 -3.96
CA GLU A 695 -2.45 16.94 -5.02
C GLU A 695 -3.38 15.74 -5.17
N SER A 696 -2.85 14.55 -4.98
CA SER A 696 -3.57 13.29 -5.08
C SER A 696 -2.86 12.19 -4.31
N ASN A 697 -3.62 11.21 -3.86
CA ASN A 697 -3.08 10.00 -3.25
C ASN A 697 -2.59 8.97 -4.29
N TYR A 698 -2.86 9.19 -5.57
CA TYR A 698 -2.49 8.32 -6.69
C TYR A 698 -1.42 8.93 -7.59
N ARG A 699 -0.79 9.98 -7.15
CA ARG A 699 0.21 10.66 -7.92
C ARG A 699 1.60 10.09 -7.67
N ALA A 700 2.42 10.02 -8.72
CA ALA A 700 3.86 9.83 -8.57
C ALA A 700 4.49 11.08 -7.93
N MET A 701 5.36 10.87 -6.96
CA MET A 701 6.06 11.93 -6.25
C MET A 701 7.49 12.07 -6.77
N LEU A 702 7.90 13.29 -7.11
CA LEU A 702 9.24 13.60 -7.57
C LEU A 702 9.95 14.55 -6.60
N ALA A 703 11.17 14.18 -6.21
CA ALA A 703 12.12 15.03 -5.50
C ALA A 703 13.31 15.32 -6.42
N TRP A 704 13.21 16.36 -7.25
CA TRP A 704 14.23 16.73 -8.21
C TRP A 704 15.39 17.47 -7.51
N PRO A 705 16.65 17.03 -7.70
CA PRO A 705 17.80 17.58 -6.99
C PRO A 705 18.01 19.08 -7.19
N GLN A 706 18.01 19.82 -6.11
CA GLN A 706 18.40 21.24 -6.07
C GLN A 706 19.12 21.53 -4.77
N TRP A 707 20.07 22.48 -4.79
CA TRP A 707 20.84 22.93 -3.64
C TRP A 707 20.71 24.43 -3.47
N GLN A 708 20.51 24.86 -2.23
CA GLN A 708 20.47 26.27 -1.84
C GLN A 708 21.65 26.61 -0.92
N GLY A 709 22.21 27.82 -1.04
CA GLY A 709 23.17 28.38 -0.09
C GLY A 709 22.44 28.87 1.16
N LEU A 710 23.01 28.66 2.35
CA LEU A 710 22.52 29.17 3.63
C LEU A 710 23.29 30.43 4.02
#